data_93bccafc1e8d113f1bcdb35690329a88
#
_entry.id   93bccafc1e8d113f1bcdb35690329a88
#
_cell.length_a   1.000
_cell.length_b   1.000
_cell.length_c   1.000
_cell.angle_alpha   90.00
_cell.angle_beta   90.00
_cell.angle_gamma   90.00
#
_symmetry.space_group_name_H-M   'P 1'
#
loop_
_entity.id
_entity.type
_entity.pdbx_description
1 polymer ?
#
loop_
_entity_poly.entity_id
_entity_poly.type
_entity_poly.pdbx_seq_one_letter_code
_entity_poly.pdbx_strand_id
1 'polypeptide(L)'
;LKFLLFLWLIAITLRIGFLAWQWKSLSAFSWEDIAKAFYIGVRFDGRIAAFMSLPLLVFLFTPFLSRFFGNIRPFLLGFYVIAFAFYILIYIADFAHYAYLNSRVNFAAVGLLEDTKEALGMIWQTYPVIKLLLVLVVVVAILTLCAKTILNKWVYAKNALSHKITSAVATLFVLVILIYGQYGIVYYPLRWSEAYFSGYNQITALGLNPIQNLADTRPQNFYVDNTEQARKAYPNTAKYLGVQNPNADSIRYDRFSQTAGVGDKPNIVIIVIESMSTHKSSLMFDELDTTRFLKQLSTESLYFPNYYASARTTARAMFSIITGIPDVNEYFKTSSRDPYTMDQNLVWNNFDGYTKLYMIGGNANWANIRGVMSNNISGLTIYDEGYWKSPRMDVWGISDHDLLQEANVLLETQKEPFISLIQLASFHTPFTVPDGIADLDYTIPNDEYLAKYAFDSKQEYLALKFCDYALKKFFESAKKSSYYDNTIFIITGDHGMSEVSPSVEATYSNLSLHEFQVPLIIHSSKYFPQAKIMKQTGGHIDIFPTAAGLAGVKVHNTTMGRDLLDPSFGEDRFTFIRRLNRPPLLVSNEYCFSNEYEQAGGGTLYKRASKDSTNTESTKWELVEGQDSELYLKLKTINEDLWQSAIYMLYHNAKAKANEVTNPTHTK
;
A
#
# COMPACT_ATOMS: atom_id res chain seq x y z
N LEU A 1 -18.65 -29.35 -15.43
CA LEU A 1 -17.97 -29.59 -14.16
C LEU A 1 -16.77 -30.54 -14.31
N LYS A 2 -16.90 -31.73 -14.91
CA LYS A 2 -15.77 -32.68 -15.10
C LYS A 2 -14.60 -32.06 -15.89
N PHE A 3 -14.90 -31.27 -16.90
CA PHE A 3 -13.88 -30.60 -17.69
C PHE A 3 -13.18 -29.48 -16.90
N LEU A 4 -13.93 -28.69 -16.13
CA LEU A 4 -13.41 -27.69 -15.22
C LEU A 4 -12.48 -28.32 -14.15
N LEU A 5 -12.92 -29.43 -13.54
CA LEU A 5 -12.09 -30.18 -12.59
C LEU A 5 -10.81 -30.72 -13.24
N PHE A 6 -10.89 -31.19 -14.48
CA PHE A 6 -9.72 -31.63 -15.24
C PHE A 6 -8.70 -30.50 -15.43
N LEU A 7 -9.17 -29.30 -15.84
CA LEU A 7 -8.29 -28.12 -15.98
C LEU A 7 -7.64 -27.71 -14.64
N TRP A 8 -8.42 -27.77 -13.58
CA TRP A 8 -7.92 -27.43 -12.23
C TRP A 8 -6.87 -28.43 -11.75
N LEU A 9 -7.10 -29.73 -11.98
CA LEU A 9 -6.14 -30.78 -11.65
C LEU A 9 -4.81 -30.64 -12.39
N ILE A 10 -4.83 -30.19 -13.66
CA ILE A 10 -3.60 -29.88 -14.41
C ILE A 10 -2.80 -28.81 -13.65
N ALA A 11 -3.43 -27.72 -13.27
CA ALA A 11 -2.77 -26.62 -12.57
C ALA A 11 -2.20 -27.05 -11.20
N ILE A 12 -2.99 -27.80 -10.42
CA ILE A 12 -2.54 -28.35 -9.14
C ILE A 12 -1.34 -29.30 -9.34
N THR A 13 -1.35 -30.14 -10.37
CA THR A 13 -0.23 -31.05 -10.68
C THR A 13 1.06 -30.27 -10.98
N LEU A 14 0.97 -29.19 -11.73
CA LEU A 14 2.12 -28.31 -12.02
C LEU A 14 2.63 -27.60 -10.76
N ARG A 15 1.73 -27.20 -9.86
CA ARG A 15 2.09 -26.62 -8.54
C ARG A 15 2.77 -27.65 -7.63
N ILE A 16 2.27 -28.88 -7.61
CA ILE A 16 2.95 -29.98 -6.88
C ILE A 16 4.33 -30.22 -7.49
N GLY A 17 4.47 -30.17 -8.81
CA GLY A 17 5.77 -30.24 -9.50
C GLY A 17 6.71 -29.13 -9.07
N PHE A 18 6.22 -27.89 -8.94
CA PHE A 18 7.00 -26.77 -8.41
C PHE A 18 7.42 -26.98 -6.97
N LEU A 19 6.49 -27.38 -6.09
CA LEU A 19 6.78 -27.70 -4.70
C LEU A 19 7.84 -28.79 -4.57
N ALA A 20 7.69 -29.87 -5.32
CA ALA A 20 8.65 -30.99 -5.30
C ALA A 20 10.04 -30.56 -5.79
N TRP A 21 10.10 -29.79 -6.86
CA TRP A 21 11.35 -29.26 -7.40
C TRP A 21 12.06 -28.33 -6.42
N GLN A 22 11.31 -27.45 -5.72
CA GLN A 22 11.85 -26.50 -4.76
C GLN A 22 11.89 -27.02 -3.32
N TRP A 23 11.61 -28.31 -3.11
CA TRP A 23 11.48 -28.88 -1.77
C TRP A 23 12.66 -28.59 -0.85
N LYS A 24 13.89 -28.69 -1.36
CA LYS A 24 15.11 -28.43 -0.57
C LYS A 24 15.15 -27.00 -0.01
N SER A 25 14.67 -26.04 -0.75
CA SER A 25 14.60 -24.65 -0.32
C SER A 25 13.38 -24.39 0.60
N LEU A 26 12.22 -24.97 0.26
CA LEU A 26 10.98 -24.78 0.98
C LEU A 26 10.93 -25.52 2.33
N SER A 27 11.62 -26.66 2.46
CA SER A 27 11.65 -27.43 3.71
C SER A 27 12.31 -26.71 4.88
N ALA A 28 12.96 -25.58 4.67
CA ALA A 28 13.50 -24.70 5.71
C ALA A 28 12.42 -23.85 6.41
N PHE A 29 11.21 -23.74 5.82
CA PHE A 29 10.11 -22.94 6.34
C PHE A 29 9.10 -23.79 7.11
N SER A 30 8.21 -23.11 7.86
CA SER A 30 7.18 -23.79 8.62
C SER A 30 6.17 -24.51 7.70
N TRP A 31 5.64 -25.65 8.17
CA TRP A 31 4.58 -26.36 7.46
C TRP A 31 3.32 -25.53 7.29
N GLU A 32 3.05 -24.62 8.23
CA GLU A 32 1.91 -23.70 8.18
C GLU A 32 2.05 -22.74 7.00
N ASP A 33 3.23 -22.15 6.81
CA ASP A 33 3.50 -21.24 5.70
C ASP A 33 3.42 -21.96 4.36
N ILE A 34 4.00 -23.14 4.25
CA ILE A 34 3.96 -23.98 3.03
C ILE A 34 2.51 -24.34 2.70
N ALA A 35 1.73 -24.82 3.68
CA ALA A 35 0.35 -25.19 3.48
C ALA A 35 -0.54 -24.00 3.10
N LYS A 36 -0.34 -22.85 3.74
CA LYS A 36 -1.05 -21.60 3.44
C LYS A 36 -0.73 -21.10 2.03
N ALA A 37 0.55 -21.08 1.64
CA ALA A 37 0.96 -20.70 0.29
C ALA A 37 0.36 -21.64 -0.76
N PHE A 38 0.45 -22.94 -0.52
CA PHE A 38 -0.13 -23.95 -1.42
C PHE A 38 -1.65 -23.76 -1.57
N TYR A 39 -2.36 -23.56 -0.46
CA TYR A 39 -3.81 -23.30 -0.45
C TYR A 39 -4.18 -22.03 -1.24
N ILE A 40 -3.45 -20.92 -1.04
CA ILE A 40 -3.65 -19.69 -1.82
C ILE A 40 -3.44 -19.97 -3.31
N GLY A 41 -2.38 -20.70 -3.63
CA GLY A 41 -2.05 -21.06 -5.00
C GLY A 41 -3.12 -21.93 -5.69
N VAL A 42 -3.67 -22.93 -4.99
CA VAL A 42 -4.78 -23.76 -5.50
C VAL A 42 -6.03 -22.93 -5.82
N ARG A 43 -6.27 -21.86 -5.09
CA ARG A 43 -7.37 -20.91 -5.36
C ARG A 43 -7.12 -20.11 -6.65
N PHE A 44 -5.89 -19.63 -6.88
CA PHE A 44 -5.51 -19.01 -8.15
C PHE A 44 -5.60 -19.99 -9.32
N ASP A 45 -5.19 -21.24 -9.12
CA ASP A 45 -5.28 -22.30 -10.12
C ASP A 45 -6.73 -22.57 -10.51
N GLY A 46 -7.66 -22.54 -9.55
CA GLY A 46 -9.09 -22.66 -9.77
C GLY A 46 -9.65 -21.53 -10.62
N ARG A 47 -9.17 -20.29 -10.39
CA ARG A 47 -9.55 -19.11 -11.19
C ARG A 47 -9.12 -19.26 -12.65
N ILE A 48 -7.89 -19.67 -12.91
CA ILE A 48 -7.39 -19.88 -14.28
C ILE A 48 -8.17 -21.03 -14.95
N ALA A 49 -8.42 -22.13 -14.25
CA ALA A 49 -9.23 -23.23 -14.76
C ALA A 49 -10.67 -22.79 -15.12
N ALA A 50 -11.25 -21.90 -14.30
CA ALA A 50 -12.57 -21.32 -14.58
C ALA A 50 -12.54 -20.49 -15.87
N PHE A 51 -11.57 -19.58 -16.03
CA PHE A 51 -11.42 -18.80 -17.27
C PHE A 51 -11.18 -19.69 -18.49
N MET A 52 -10.33 -20.69 -18.41
CA MET A 52 -10.07 -21.64 -19.50
C MET A 52 -11.31 -22.46 -19.86
N SER A 53 -12.27 -22.66 -18.94
CA SER A 53 -13.50 -23.39 -19.21
C SER A 53 -14.59 -22.54 -19.89
N LEU A 54 -14.49 -21.20 -19.85
CA LEU A 54 -15.51 -20.29 -20.39
C LEU A 54 -15.86 -20.54 -21.87
N PRO A 55 -14.92 -20.75 -22.80
CA PRO A 55 -15.29 -21.03 -24.21
C PRO A 55 -16.18 -22.24 -24.36
N LEU A 56 -15.89 -23.36 -23.67
CA LEU A 56 -16.73 -24.52 -23.65
C LEU A 56 -18.16 -24.22 -23.18
N LEU A 57 -18.25 -23.41 -22.11
CA LEU A 57 -19.57 -23.07 -21.53
C LEU A 57 -20.38 -22.14 -22.43
N VAL A 58 -19.74 -21.14 -23.05
CA VAL A 58 -20.40 -20.27 -24.03
C VAL A 58 -21.01 -21.09 -25.13
N PHE A 59 -20.28 -22.07 -25.68
CA PHE A 59 -20.84 -22.96 -26.72
C PHE A 59 -21.96 -23.87 -26.23
N LEU A 60 -21.88 -24.32 -24.98
CA LEU A 60 -22.88 -25.22 -24.40
C LEU A 60 -24.22 -24.54 -24.09
N PHE A 61 -24.15 -23.28 -23.66
CA PHE A 61 -25.32 -22.52 -23.22
C PHE A 61 -25.89 -21.59 -24.30
N THR A 62 -25.27 -21.51 -25.48
CA THR A 62 -25.76 -20.72 -26.60
C THR A 62 -26.32 -21.67 -27.70
N PRO A 63 -27.61 -22.05 -27.66
CA PRO A 63 -28.21 -22.97 -28.66
C PRO A 63 -28.05 -22.47 -30.10
N PHE A 64 -27.98 -21.15 -30.29
CA PHE A 64 -27.73 -20.50 -31.58
C PHE A 64 -26.37 -20.89 -32.17
N LEU A 65 -25.28 -20.82 -31.34
CA LEU A 65 -23.95 -21.19 -31.80
C LEU A 65 -23.87 -22.68 -32.17
N SER A 66 -24.56 -23.55 -31.43
CA SER A 66 -24.62 -24.97 -31.75
C SER A 66 -25.33 -25.30 -33.08
N ARG A 67 -26.27 -24.46 -33.50
CA ARG A 67 -26.95 -24.58 -34.83
C ARG A 67 -26.06 -24.09 -35.98
N PHE A 68 -25.26 -23.04 -35.76
CA PHE A 68 -24.43 -22.44 -36.82
C PHE A 68 -23.21 -23.31 -37.17
N PHE A 69 -22.60 -23.95 -36.20
CA PHE A 69 -21.33 -24.65 -36.38
C PHE A 69 -21.44 -26.17 -36.54
N GLY A 70 -22.65 -26.73 -36.60
CA GLY A 70 -22.94 -28.18 -36.84
C GLY A 70 -22.19 -29.12 -35.91
N ASN A 71 -20.87 -29.27 -36.10
CA ASN A 71 -20.01 -30.03 -35.21
C ASN A 71 -18.94 -29.12 -34.57
N ILE A 72 -19.25 -28.59 -33.41
CA ILE A 72 -18.38 -27.68 -32.63
C ILE A 72 -17.13 -28.34 -32.05
N ARG A 73 -17.08 -29.66 -31.95
CA ARG A 73 -15.98 -30.40 -31.33
C ARG A 73 -14.61 -30.12 -31.92
N PRO A 74 -14.40 -30.18 -33.25
CA PRO A 74 -13.09 -29.95 -33.82
C PRO A 74 -12.57 -28.54 -33.49
N PHE A 75 -13.45 -27.53 -33.46
CA PHE A 75 -13.11 -26.16 -33.07
C PHE A 75 -12.70 -26.07 -31.60
N LEU A 76 -13.46 -26.69 -30.68
CA LEU A 76 -13.12 -26.73 -29.28
C LEU A 76 -11.82 -27.49 -29.04
N LEU A 77 -11.60 -28.61 -29.69
CA LEU A 77 -10.35 -29.34 -29.59
C LEU A 77 -9.18 -28.52 -30.12
N GLY A 78 -9.33 -27.86 -31.29
CA GLY A 78 -8.32 -26.96 -31.82
C GLY A 78 -7.98 -25.80 -30.84
N PHE A 79 -9.02 -25.19 -30.29
CA PHE A 79 -8.85 -24.16 -29.26
C PHE A 79 -8.07 -24.70 -28.06
N TYR A 80 -8.42 -25.87 -27.52
CA TYR A 80 -7.73 -26.43 -26.35
C TYR A 80 -6.30 -26.90 -26.65
N VAL A 81 -6.01 -27.34 -27.87
CA VAL A 81 -4.61 -27.62 -28.27
C VAL A 81 -3.77 -26.37 -28.12
N ILE A 82 -4.24 -25.24 -28.66
CA ILE A 82 -3.54 -23.94 -28.57
C ILE A 82 -3.46 -23.47 -27.10
N ALA A 83 -4.57 -23.57 -26.38
CA ALA A 83 -4.62 -23.16 -24.96
C ALA A 83 -3.67 -23.98 -24.08
N PHE A 84 -3.61 -25.31 -24.26
CA PHE A 84 -2.66 -26.17 -23.56
C PHE A 84 -1.22 -25.89 -23.96
N ALA A 85 -0.94 -25.67 -25.24
CA ALA A 85 0.40 -25.33 -25.70
C ALA A 85 0.89 -24.03 -25.04
N PHE A 86 0.06 -22.99 -25.05
CA PHE A 86 0.36 -21.72 -24.39
C PHE A 86 0.51 -21.87 -22.87
N TYR A 87 -0.40 -22.60 -22.24
CA TYR A 87 -0.39 -22.86 -20.81
C TYR A 87 0.91 -23.53 -20.35
N ILE A 88 1.28 -24.64 -21.00
CA ILE A 88 2.48 -25.41 -20.66
C ILE A 88 3.76 -24.63 -21.02
N LEU A 89 3.76 -23.86 -22.12
CA LEU A 89 4.88 -23.00 -22.49
C LEU A 89 5.16 -21.95 -21.40
N ILE A 90 4.10 -21.29 -20.86
CA ILE A 90 4.28 -20.33 -19.76
C ILE A 90 4.87 -21.02 -18.54
N TYR A 91 4.45 -22.23 -18.18
CA TYR A 91 5.02 -22.96 -17.04
C TYR A 91 6.46 -23.38 -17.27
N ILE A 92 6.83 -23.78 -18.49
CA ILE A 92 8.24 -24.07 -18.85
C ILE A 92 9.09 -22.79 -18.70
N ALA A 93 8.59 -21.67 -19.23
CA ALA A 93 9.27 -20.38 -19.10
C ALA A 93 9.36 -19.93 -17.62
N ASP A 94 8.31 -20.14 -16.84
CA ASP A 94 8.27 -19.81 -15.42
C ASP A 94 9.29 -20.60 -14.59
N PHE A 95 9.41 -21.91 -14.84
CA PHE A 95 10.41 -22.72 -14.13
C PHE A 95 11.85 -22.30 -14.51
N ALA A 96 12.08 -21.98 -15.77
CA ALA A 96 13.37 -21.47 -16.23
C ALA A 96 13.67 -20.08 -15.61
N HIS A 97 12.70 -19.18 -15.62
CA HIS A 97 12.81 -17.85 -15.02
C HIS A 97 13.05 -17.94 -13.50
N TYR A 98 12.34 -18.84 -12.81
CA TYR A 98 12.52 -19.04 -11.38
C TYR A 98 13.91 -19.62 -11.05
N ALA A 99 14.41 -20.54 -11.87
CA ALA A 99 15.75 -21.10 -11.70
C ALA A 99 16.85 -20.03 -11.79
N TYR A 100 16.62 -18.98 -12.59
CA TYR A 100 17.60 -17.91 -12.81
C TYR A 100 17.41 -16.72 -11.85
N LEU A 101 16.18 -16.26 -11.63
CA LEU A 101 15.87 -15.03 -10.88
C LEU A 101 15.23 -15.25 -9.52
N ASN A 102 14.94 -16.50 -9.11
CA ASN A 102 14.22 -16.85 -7.87
C ASN A 102 12.86 -16.13 -7.73
N SER A 103 12.22 -15.78 -8.84
CA SER A 103 10.91 -15.15 -8.89
C SER A 103 10.03 -15.77 -9.97
N ARG A 104 8.72 -15.79 -9.77
CA ARG A 104 7.77 -16.23 -10.81
C ARG A 104 7.89 -15.35 -12.03
N VAL A 105 7.65 -15.94 -13.22
CA VAL A 105 7.62 -15.17 -14.46
C VAL A 105 6.66 -14.00 -14.33
N ASN A 106 7.13 -12.83 -14.68
CA ASN A 106 6.40 -11.57 -14.67
C ASN A 106 6.47 -10.90 -16.05
N PHE A 107 5.77 -9.80 -16.25
CA PHE A 107 5.70 -9.18 -17.57
C PHE A 107 7.05 -8.57 -18.02
N ALA A 108 7.97 -8.26 -17.11
CA ALA A 108 9.32 -7.79 -17.50
C ALA A 108 10.05 -8.83 -18.36
N ALA A 109 9.75 -10.14 -18.17
CA ALA A 109 10.28 -11.18 -19.03
C ALA A 109 9.80 -11.06 -20.49
N VAL A 110 8.65 -10.42 -20.73
CA VAL A 110 8.16 -10.14 -22.09
C VAL A 110 8.97 -9.02 -22.74
N GLY A 111 9.47 -8.05 -21.97
CA GLY A 111 10.36 -7.00 -22.47
C GLY A 111 11.67 -7.52 -23.06
N LEU A 112 12.15 -8.69 -22.62
CA LEU A 112 13.32 -9.34 -23.23
C LEU A 112 13.07 -9.76 -24.70
N LEU A 113 11.82 -9.81 -25.15
CA LEU A 113 11.47 -10.09 -26.54
C LEU A 113 11.69 -8.86 -27.46
N GLU A 114 11.96 -7.68 -26.93
CA GLU A 114 12.35 -6.51 -27.73
C GLU A 114 13.70 -6.73 -28.42
N ASP A 115 14.64 -7.39 -27.73
CA ASP A 115 15.92 -7.83 -28.26
C ASP A 115 15.85 -9.32 -28.64
N THR A 116 14.87 -9.66 -29.50
CA THR A 116 14.47 -11.05 -29.79
C THR A 116 15.63 -11.95 -30.22
N LYS A 117 16.57 -11.45 -31.01
CA LYS A 117 17.69 -12.23 -31.52
C LYS A 117 18.67 -12.65 -30.43
N GLU A 118 19.04 -11.70 -29.59
CA GLU A 118 19.93 -11.88 -28.46
C GLU A 118 19.28 -12.76 -27.40
N ALA A 119 17.99 -12.49 -27.05
CA ALA A 119 17.24 -13.29 -26.11
C ALA A 119 17.04 -14.75 -26.54
N LEU A 120 16.71 -14.99 -27.82
CA LEU A 120 16.60 -16.35 -28.36
C LEU A 120 17.95 -17.05 -28.39
N GLY A 121 19.03 -16.32 -28.73
CA GLY A 121 20.41 -16.84 -28.69
C GLY A 121 20.80 -17.30 -27.29
N MET A 122 20.52 -16.48 -26.28
CA MET A 122 20.77 -16.80 -24.86
C MET A 122 19.97 -18.02 -24.42
N ILE A 123 18.65 -18.04 -24.71
CA ILE A 123 17.78 -19.17 -24.39
C ILE A 123 18.31 -20.48 -25.01
N TRP A 124 18.71 -20.43 -26.30
CA TRP A 124 19.23 -21.59 -27.00
C TRP A 124 20.52 -22.12 -26.40
N GLN A 125 21.43 -21.24 -25.96
CA GLN A 125 22.70 -21.61 -25.36
C GLN A 125 22.57 -22.08 -23.90
N THR A 126 21.63 -21.53 -23.17
CA THR A 126 21.49 -21.78 -21.73
C THR A 126 20.59 -22.97 -21.41
N TYR A 127 19.57 -23.22 -22.22
CA TYR A 127 18.54 -24.22 -21.92
C TYR A 127 18.52 -25.34 -22.98
N PRO A 128 18.13 -26.58 -22.60
CA PRO A 128 18.02 -27.70 -23.56
C PRO A 128 16.72 -27.58 -24.37
N VAL A 129 16.62 -26.55 -25.22
CA VAL A 129 15.40 -26.11 -25.93
C VAL A 129 14.72 -27.29 -26.68
N ILE A 130 15.49 -28.13 -27.38
CA ILE A 130 14.91 -29.27 -28.11
C ILE A 130 14.18 -30.24 -27.14
N LYS A 131 14.80 -30.53 -25.98
CA LYS A 131 14.17 -31.43 -24.98
C LYS A 131 12.91 -30.81 -24.41
N LEU A 132 12.90 -29.51 -24.12
CA LEU A 132 11.75 -28.77 -23.61
C LEU A 132 10.62 -28.71 -24.64
N LEU A 133 10.91 -28.52 -25.93
CA LEU A 133 9.90 -28.57 -27.00
C LEU A 133 9.31 -29.99 -27.17
N LEU A 134 10.11 -31.04 -27.06
CA LEU A 134 9.61 -32.41 -27.05
C LEU A 134 8.66 -32.68 -25.88
N VAL A 135 9.03 -32.23 -24.68
CA VAL A 135 8.17 -32.32 -23.49
C VAL A 135 6.85 -31.54 -23.71
N LEU A 136 6.93 -30.32 -24.25
CA LEU A 136 5.75 -29.51 -24.59
C LEU A 136 4.82 -30.30 -25.52
N VAL A 137 5.31 -30.84 -26.64
CA VAL A 137 4.52 -31.60 -27.62
C VAL A 137 3.87 -32.82 -26.99
N VAL A 138 4.63 -33.62 -26.23
CA VAL A 138 4.10 -34.82 -25.56
C VAL A 138 3.03 -34.49 -24.55
N VAL A 139 3.28 -33.49 -23.68
CA VAL A 139 2.30 -33.08 -22.66
C VAL A 139 1.03 -32.53 -23.30
N VAL A 140 1.14 -31.68 -24.31
CA VAL A 140 -0.02 -31.14 -25.04
C VAL A 140 -0.82 -32.25 -25.73
N ALA A 141 -0.14 -33.24 -26.32
CA ALA A 141 -0.81 -34.38 -26.91
C ALA A 141 -1.62 -35.21 -25.89
N ILE A 142 -1.02 -35.49 -24.72
CA ILE A 142 -1.69 -36.20 -23.62
C ILE A 142 -2.91 -35.43 -23.13
N LEU A 143 -2.74 -34.12 -22.83
CA LEU A 143 -3.84 -33.28 -22.37
C LEU A 143 -4.98 -33.17 -23.38
N THR A 144 -4.63 -33.09 -24.68
CA THR A 144 -5.62 -33.09 -25.77
C THR A 144 -6.40 -34.41 -25.87
N LEU A 145 -5.71 -35.53 -25.72
CA LEU A 145 -6.37 -36.85 -25.70
C LEU A 145 -7.30 -36.99 -24.50
N CYS A 146 -6.90 -36.52 -23.30
CA CYS A 146 -7.76 -36.48 -22.13
C CYS A 146 -8.98 -35.55 -22.36
N ALA A 147 -8.77 -34.36 -22.88
CA ALA A 147 -9.84 -33.44 -23.22
C ALA A 147 -10.83 -34.04 -24.23
N LYS A 148 -10.31 -34.68 -25.30
CA LYS A 148 -11.12 -35.37 -26.31
C LYS A 148 -12.01 -36.47 -25.70
N THR A 149 -11.46 -37.27 -24.77
CA THR A 149 -12.22 -38.33 -24.10
C THR A 149 -13.36 -37.78 -23.22
N ILE A 150 -13.07 -36.70 -22.49
CA ILE A 150 -14.06 -36.03 -21.62
C ILE A 150 -15.16 -35.39 -22.49
N LEU A 151 -14.81 -34.67 -23.55
CA LEU A 151 -15.76 -34.03 -24.46
C LEU A 151 -16.59 -35.04 -25.24
N ASN A 152 -16.02 -36.20 -25.63
CA ASN A 152 -16.74 -37.24 -26.34
C ASN A 152 -17.84 -37.88 -25.49
N LYS A 153 -17.57 -38.17 -24.22
CA LYS A 153 -18.57 -38.77 -23.31
C LYS A 153 -19.73 -37.84 -23.00
N TRP A 154 -19.56 -36.56 -23.17
CA TRP A 154 -20.53 -35.55 -22.71
C TRP A 154 -21.60 -35.18 -23.72
N VAL A 155 -21.30 -35.22 -25.01
CA VAL A 155 -22.23 -34.83 -26.11
C VAL A 155 -23.35 -35.84 -26.31
N TYR A 156 -23.22 -37.05 -25.79
CA TYR A 156 -24.23 -38.13 -25.97
C TYR A 156 -25.24 -38.23 -24.81
N ALA A 157 -25.14 -37.43 -23.76
CA ALA A 157 -26.10 -37.48 -22.67
C ALA A 157 -27.41 -36.79 -23.08
N LYS A 158 -28.43 -37.55 -23.44
CA LYS A 158 -29.83 -37.11 -23.64
C LYS A 158 -30.47 -36.84 -22.26
N ASN A 159 -30.16 -35.71 -21.66
CA ASN A 159 -30.76 -35.35 -20.38
C ASN A 159 -32.01 -34.48 -20.57
N ALA A 160 -32.99 -34.61 -19.66
CA ALA A 160 -34.17 -33.75 -19.62
C ALA A 160 -33.76 -32.27 -19.47
N LEU A 161 -34.59 -31.35 -19.96
CA LEU A 161 -34.32 -29.91 -19.94
C LEU A 161 -34.03 -29.40 -18.50
N SER A 162 -34.79 -29.91 -17.52
CA SER A 162 -34.58 -29.58 -16.10
C SER A 162 -33.16 -29.90 -15.61
N HIS A 163 -32.62 -31.07 -15.95
CA HIS A 163 -31.25 -31.46 -15.59
C HIS A 163 -30.20 -30.59 -16.28
N LYS A 164 -30.47 -30.11 -17.50
CA LYS A 164 -29.57 -29.19 -18.20
C LYS A 164 -29.54 -27.84 -17.52
N ILE A 165 -30.71 -27.31 -17.13
CA ILE A 165 -30.80 -26.02 -16.40
C ILE A 165 -30.13 -26.12 -15.04
N THR A 166 -30.43 -27.16 -14.26
CA THR A 166 -29.79 -27.34 -12.93
C THR A 166 -28.28 -27.46 -13.04
N SER A 167 -27.78 -28.21 -14.03
CA SER A 167 -26.34 -28.34 -14.27
C SER A 167 -25.71 -27.02 -14.71
N ALA A 168 -26.42 -26.21 -15.50
CA ALA A 168 -25.97 -24.89 -15.91
C ALA A 168 -25.82 -23.93 -14.71
N VAL A 169 -26.87 -23.85 -13.89
CA VAL A 169 -26.87 -23.01 -12.68
C VAL A 169 -25.79 -23.46 -11.73
N ALA A 170 -25.66 -24.76 -11.46
CA ALA A 170 -24.62 -25.28 -10.60
C ALA A 170 -23.20 -24.99 -11.14
N THR A 171 -23.00 -25.10 -12.46
CA THR A 171 -21.71 -24.80 -13.08
C THR A 171 -21.40 -23.30 -13.00
N LEU A 172 -22.39 -22.45 -13.27
CA LEU A 172 -22.23 -20.99 -13.13
C LEU A 172 -21.86 -20.59 -11.69
N PHE A 173 -22.56 -21.18 -10.73
CA PHE A 173 -22.27 -20.94 -9.30
C PHE A 173 -20.84 -21.34 -8.93
N VAL A 174 -20.38 -22.52 -9.34
CA VAL A 174 -18.99 -22.96 -9.12
C VAL A 174 -18.00 -22.03 -9.80
N LEU A 175 -18.29 -21.56 -11.02
CA LEU A 175 -17.41 -20.61 -11.73
C LEU A 175 -17.30 -19.28 -10.99
N VAL A 176 -18.41 -18.74 -10.52
CA VAL A 176 -18.40 -17.48 -9.75
C VAL A 176 -17.52 -17.64 -8.52
N ILE A 177 -17.66 -18.75 -7.77
CA ILE A 177 -16.83 -19.03 -6.60
C ILE A 177 -15.34 -19.13 -6.98
N LEU A 178 -15.01 -19.85 -8.04
CA LEU A 178 -13.61 -20.02 -8.47
C LEU A 178 -13.00 -18.73 -9.01
N ILE A 179 -13.77 -17.93 -9.77
CA ILE A 179 -13.31 -16.64 -10.28
C ILE A 179 -13.13 -15.65 -9.14
N TYR A 180 -14.06 -15.64 -8.19
CA TYR A 180 -13.92 -14.83 -6.98
C TYR A 180 -12.71 -15.28 -6.14
N GLY A 181 -12.48 -16.61 -6.07
CA GLY A 181 -11.31 -17.24 -5.47
C GLY A 181 -11.31 -17.22 -3.94
N GLN A 182 -12.38 -16.75 -3.29
CA GLN A 182 -12.53 -16.76 -1.83
C GLN A 182 -13.60 -17.79 -1.45
N TYR A 183 -13.35 -18.54 -0.38
CA TYR A 183 -14.27 -19.54 0.16
C TYR A 183 -14.78 -19.07 1.52
N GLY A 184 -15.82 -18.24 1.51
CA GLY A 184 -16.40 -17.63 2.68
C GLY A 184 -17.06 -16.30 2.35
N ILE A 185 -17.62 -15.65 3.37
CA ILE A 185 -18.18 -14.30 3.23
C ILE A 185 -17.02 -13.30 3.37
N VAL A 186 -16.35 -13.03 2.27
CA VAL A 186 -15.24 -12.06 2.17
C VAL A 186 -15.58 -11.01 1.14
N TYR A 187 -15.39 -9.73 1.46
CA TYR A 187 -15.82 -8.61 0.61
C TYR A 187 -14.98 -8.42 -0.66
N TYR A 188 -13.77 -8.95 -0.71
CA TYR A 188 -12.86 -8.75 -1.83
C TYR A 188 -12.52 -10.06 -2.51
N PRO A 189 -12.42 -10.07 -3.86
CA PRO A 189 -11.92 -11.24 -4.58
C PRO A 189 -10.46 -11.51 -4.21
N LEU A 190 -10.03 -12.76 -4.38
CA LEU A 190 -8.63 -13.17 -4.21
C LEU A 190 -7.70 -12.24 -5.00
N ARG A 191 -6.72 -11.66 -4.35
CA ARG A 191 -5.72 -10.76 -4.94
C ARG A 191 -4.35 -11.43 -4.93
N TRP A 192 -3.52 -11.13 -5.92
CA TRP A 192 -2.14 -11.63 -5.99
C TRP A 192 -1.34 -11.36 -4.70
N SER A 193 -1.63 -10.24 -4.05
CA SER A 193 -1.02 -9.81 -2.78
C SER A 193 -1.23 -10.76 -1.61
N GLU A 194 -2.25 -11.63 -1.64
CA GLU A 194 -2.44 -12.63 -0.59
C GLU A 194 -1.31 -13.65 -0.55
N ALA A 195 -0.57 -13.83 -1.65
CA ALA A 195 0.62 -14.68 -1.68
C ALA A 195 1.83 -14.07 -0.93
N TYR A 196 1.82 -12.76 -0.66
CA TYR A 196 2.92 -12.04 0.00
C TYR A 196 2.77 -11.97 1.53
N PHE A 197 2.30 -13.01 2.15
CA PHE A 197 2.02 -13.01 3.59
C PHE A 197 3.21 -13.35 4.49
N SER A 198 4.29 -13.93 3.94
CA SER A 198 5.41 -14.46 4.74
C SER A 198 6.69 -13.64 4.67
N GLY A 199 6.80 -12.70 3.71
CA GLY A 199 8.04 -11.96 3.45
C GLY A 199 9.16 -12.78 2.78
N TYR A 200 8.94 -14.05 2.46
CA TYR A 200 9.90 -14.92 1.80
C TYR A 200 9.51 -15.21 0.36
N ASN A 201 10.38 -14.88 -0.59
CA ASN A 201 10.12 -15.05 -2.02
C ASN A 201 9.77 -16.49 -2.42
N GLN A 202 10.36 -17.50 -1.76
CA GLN A 202 10.10 -18.91 -2.02
C GLN A 202 8.66 -19.30 -1.66
N ILE A 203 8.18 -18.83 -0.51
CA ILE A 203 6.81 -19.04 -0.04
C ILE A 203 5.83 -18.28 -0.95
N THR A 204 6.12 -17.02 -1.26
CA THR A 204 5.34 -16.21 -2.20
C THR A 204 5.23 -16.89 -3.57
N ALA A 205 6.33 -17.38 -4.10
CA ALA A 205 6.36 -18.08 -5.39
C ALA A 205 5.50 -19.35 -5.39
N LEU A 206 5.46 -20.10 -4.29
CA LEU A 206 4.56 -21.25 -4.15
C LEU A 206 3.09 -20.82 -4.15
N GLY A 207 2.76 -19.64 -3.62
CA GLY A 207 1.41 -19.08 -3.57
C GLY A 207 0.93 -18.50 -4.89
N LEU A 208 1.80 -17.95 -5.73
CA LEU A 208 1.44 -17.33 -7.01
C LEU A 208 1.12 -18.36 -8.11
N ASN A 209 0.26 -17.96 -9.06
CA ASN A 209 0.08 -18.68 -10.33
C ASN A 209 0.81 -17.89 -11.43
N PRO A 210 1.67 -18.52 -12.26
CA PRO A 210 2.51 -17.82 -13.23
C PRO A 210 1.71 -17.05 -14.29
N ILE A 211 0.60 -17.58 -14.75
CA ILE A 211 -0.24 -16.91 -15.77
C ILE A 211 -0.90 -15.68 -15.18
N GLN A 212 -1.45 -15.81 -13.97
CA GLN A 212 -2.02 -14.65 -13.30
C GLN A 212 -0.94 -13.62 -12.94
N ASN A 213 0.23 -14.05 -12.47
CA ASN A 213 1.34 -13.16 -12.17
C ASN A 213 1.79 -12.37 -13.41
N LEU A 214 1.88 -13.06 -14.56
CA LEU A 214 2.18 -12.41 -15.84
C LEU A 214 1.12 -11.36 -16.22
N ALA A 215 -0.17 -11.65 -15.97
CA ALA A 215 -1.26 -10.73 -16.25
C ALA A 215 -1.29 -9.54 -15.25
N ASP A 216 -1.07 -9.82 -13.96
CA ASP A 216 -1.11 -8.82 -12.89
C ASP A 216 0.08 -7.87 -12.93
N THR A 217 1.23 -8.34 -13.45
CA THR A 217 2.45 -7.55 -13.63
C THR A 217 2.54 -6.90 -15.02
N ARG A 218 1.51 -7.03 -15.86
CA ARG A 218 1.47 -6.36 -17.17
C ARG A 218 1.62 -4.86 -16.98
N PRO A 219 2.59 -4.20 -17.66
CA PRO A 219 2.71 -2.75 -17.60
C PRO A 219 1.43 -2.11 -18.14
N GLN A 220 0.77 -1.38 -17.28
CA GLN A 220 -0.18 -0.35 -17.70
C GLN A 220 0.60 0.97 -17.72
N ASN A 221 1.70 1.03 -18.46
CA ASN A 221 2.62 2.18 -18.56
C ASN A 221 3.33 2.55 -17.23
N PHE A 222 3.71 1.60 -16.36
CA PHE A 222 4.09 1.89 -14.96
C PHE A 222 5.58 2.03 -14.70
N TYR A 223 6.41 1.33 -15.41
CA TYR A 223 7.85 1.47 -15.24
C TYR A 223 8.40 2.42 -16.30
N VAL A 224 8.80 3.58 -15.87
CA VAL A 224 9.68 4.45 -16.67
C VAL A 224 11.04 4.33 -16.03
N ASP A 225 12.01 3.78 -16.74
CA ASP A 225 13.41 3.83 -16.30
C ASP A 225 13.82 5.32 -16.24
N ASN A 226 13.96 5.83 -15.03
CA ASN A 226 14.39 7.20 -14.79
C ASN A 226 15.81 7.26 -14.20
N THR A 227 16.60 6.21 -14.36
CA THR A 227 17.94 6.11 -13.76
C THR A 227 18.82 7.30 -14.12
N GLU A 228 18.80 7.75 -15.37
CA GLU A 228 19.57 8.93 -15.82
C GLU A 228 19.09 10.23 -15.16
N GLN A 229 17.77 10.43 -15.04
CA GLN A 229 17.19 11.59 -14.36
C GLN A 229 17.50 11.56 -12.86
N ALA A 230 17.35 10.40 -12.25
CA ALA A 230 17.69 10.18 -10.85
C ALA A 230 19.20 10.43 -10.58
N ARG A 231 20.08 10.00 -11.48
CA ARG A 231 21.53 10.26 -11.37
C ARG A 231 21.83 11.76 -11.38
N LYS A 232 21.15 12.53 -12.23
CA LYS A 232 21.28 14.00 -12.28
C LYS A 232 20.74 14.67 -11.02
N ALA A 233 19.61 14.19 -10.50
CA ALA A 233 18.95 14.68 -9.31
C ALA A 233 19.68 14.31 -8.02
N TYR A 234 20.45 13.22 -8.02
CA TYR A 234 21.06 12.61 -6.85
C TYR A 234 21.91 13.55 -6.00
N PRO A 235 22.83 14.39 -6.54
CA PRO A 235 23.67 15.25 -5.73
C PRO A 235 22.89 16.20 -4.82
N ASN A 236 21.82 16.81 -5.34
CA ASN A 236 20.99 17.74 -4.58
C ASN A 236 20.10 17.00 -3.59
N THR A 237 19.48 15.87 -4.02
CA THR A 237 18.65 15.06 -3.11
C THR A 237 19.49 14.43 -2.00
N ALA A 238 20.67 13.90 -2.30
CA ALA A 238 21.55 13.32 -1.29
C ALA A 238 21.98 14.35 -0.24
N LYS A 239 22.32 15.58 -0.68
CA LYS A 239 22.61 16.70 0.22
C LYS A 239 21.39 17.07 1.07
N TYR A 240 20.22 17.15 0.46
CA TYR A 240 18.97 17.50 1.14
C TYR A 240 18.57 16.46 2.19
N LEU A 241 18.80 15.17 1.90
CA LEU A 241 18.52 14.08 2.81
C LEU A 241 19.62 13.84 3.86
N GLY A 242 20.79 14.48 3.72
CA GLY A 242 21.92 14.28 4.62
C GLY A 242 22.66 12.95 4.41
N VAL A 243 22.73 12.47 3.15
CA VAL A 243 23.48 11.24 2.81
C VAL A 243 24.95 11.42 3.12
N GLN A 244 25.48 10.48 3.91
CA GLN A 244 26.90 10.45 4.29
C GLN A 244 27.71 9.86 3.14
N ASN A 245 28.69 10.33 2.57
CA ASN A 245 29.46 9.79 1.44
C ASN A 245 28.61 9.54 0.17
N PRO A 246 28.01 10.59 -0.42
CA PRO A 246 27.17 10.45 -1.59
C PRO A 246 27.97 9.95 -2.79
N ASN A 247 27.42 8.98 -3.56
CA ASN A 247 28.02 8.45 -4.78
C ASN A 247 26.96 8.38 -5.89
N ALA A 248 27.08 9.27 -6.87
CA ALA A 248 26.15 9.37 -7.99
C ALA A 248 26.15 8.14 -8.93
N ASP A 249 27.24 7.37 -8.97
CA ASP A 249 27.30 6.15 -9.79
C ASP A 249 26.43 5.04 -9.25
N SER A 250 26.32 4.93 -7.93
CA SER A 250 25.49 3.93 -7.27
C SER A 250 24.07 4.40 -6.92
N ILE A 251 23.80 5.71 -6.95
CA ILE A 251 22.54 6.34 -6.58
C ILE A 251 21.96 5.76 -5.26
N ARG A 252 22.80 5.71 -4.22
CA ARG A 252 22.41 5.15 -2.91
C ARG A 252 22.10 6.25 -1.92
N TYR A 253 20.94 6.14 -1.26
CA TYR A 253 20.46 7.10 -0.27
C TYR A 253 20.64 6.62 1.18
N ASP A 254 21.58 5.72 1.42
CA ASP A 254 21.86 5.16 2.75
C ASP A 254 22.27 6.23 3.74
N ARG A 255 21.61 6.27 4.87
CA ARG A 255 21.89 7.11 6.02
C ARG A 255 21.88 6.27 7.28
N PHE A 256 22.88 6.46 8.10
CA PHE A 256 22.99 5.81 9.41
C PHE A 256 22.90 6.84 10.49
N SER A 257 22.00 6.68 11.42
CA SER A 257 21.83 7.55 12.57
C SER A 257 21.50 6.75 13.82
N GLN A 258 21.85 7.33 14.95
CA GLN A 258 21.44 6.85 16.26
C GLN A 258 21.36 8.05 17.19
N THR A 259 20.21 8.28 17.77
CA THR A 259 20.00 9.28 18.82
C THR A 259 20.11 8.61 20.18
N ALA A 260 20.20 9.42 21.24
CA ALA A 260 20.10 8.92 22.60
C ALA A 260 18.67 8.42 22.94
N GLY A 261 17.68 8.75 22.10
CA GLY A 261 16.27 8.56 22.41
C GLY A 261 15.79 9.45 23.55
N VAL A 262 14.55 9.26 23.98
CA VAL A 262 13.97 10.03 25.09
C VAL A 262 13.94 9.24 26.41
N GLY A 263 14.34 7.97 26.41
CA GLY A 263 14.34 7.11 27.60
C GLY A 263 14.63 5.65 27.29
N ASP A 264 14.32 4.76 28.23
CA ASP A 264 14.60 3.34 28.15
C ASP A 264 13.57 2.63 27.25
N LYS A 265 13.80 2.65 25.93
CA LYS A 265 13.01 1.94 24.93
C LYS A 265 11.49 2.15 25.09
N PRO A 266 10.98 3.37 24.87
CA PRO A 266 9.55 3.65 25.00
C PRO A 266 8.74 2.82 23.99
N ASN A 267 7.52 2.46 24.36
CA ASN A 267 6.53 1.97 23.40
C ASN A 267 6.15 3.11 22.44
N ILE A 268 5.82 2.76 21.20
CA ILE A 268 5.37 3.71 20.19
C ILE A 268 3.97 3.28 19.72
N VAL A 269 2.99 4.20 19.82
CA VAL A 269 1.63 4.00 19.29
C VAL A 269 1.36 5.09 18.27
N ILE A 270 1.27 4.70 17.00
CA ILE A 270 0.95 5.60 15.89
C ILE A 270 -0.54 5.43 15.57
N ILE A 271 -1.31 6.51 15.61
CA ILE A 271 -2.74 6.52 15.28
C ILE A 271 -2.93 7.40 14.05
N VAL A 272 -3.46 6.80 12.98
CA VAL A 272 -3.77 7.50 11.73
C VAL A 272 -5.28 7.61 11.60
N ILE A 273 -5.79 8.85 11.61
CA ILE A 273 -7.21 9.17 11.54
C ILE A 273 -7.60 9.36 10.09
N GLU A 274 -8.63 8.65 9.65
CA GLU A 274 -9.19 8.77 8.30
C GLU A 274 -9.63 10.20 7.99
N SER A 275 -9.19 10.73 6.84
CA SER A 275 -9.63 12.02 6.26
C SER A 275 -9.55 13.24 7.20
N MET A 276 -8.62 13.23 8.18
CA MET A 276 -8.53 14.24 9.24
C MET A 276 -7.95 15.56 8.73
N SER A 277 -8.80 16.36 8.11
CA SER A 277 -8.47 17.72 7.65
C SER A 277 -8.26 18.70 8.79
N THR A 278 -7.15 19.42 8.81
CA THR A 278 -6.94 20.49 9.79
C THR A 278 -8.00 21.60 9.65
N HIS A 279 -8.45 21.92 8.44
CA HIS A 279 -9.44 22.99 8.18
C HIS A 279 -10.89 22.63 8.55
N LYS A 280 -11.21 21.37 8.89
CA LYS A 280 -12.52 20.94 9.44
C LYS A 280 -12.44 20.70 10.95
N SER A 281 -11.36 21.12 11.58
CA SER A 281 -11.07 20.79 12.98
C SER A 281 -11.03 22.01 13.92
N SER A 282 -11.25 21.74 15.20
CA SER A 282 -11.05 22.71 16.29
C SER A 282 -9.60 23.19 16.41
N LEU A 283 -8.64 22.53 15.74
CA LEU A 283 -7.23 22.94 15.69
C LEU A 283 -7.03 24.20 14.86
N MET A 284 -7.80 24.39 13.80
CA MET A 284 -7.74 25.58 12.95
C MET A 284 -8.78 26.63 13.35
N PHE A 285 -10.00 26.20 13.62
CA PHE A 285 -11.11 27.08 13.97
C PHE A 285 -11.59 26.77 15.39
N ASP A 286 -11.36 27.68 16.31
CA ASP A 286 -11.63 27.47 17.74
C ASP A 286 -13.13 27.33 18.04
N GLU A 287 -13.97 27.90 17.18
CA GLU A 287 -15.43 27.79 17.25
C GLU A 287 -15.98 26.43 16.78
N LEU A 288 -15.20 25.64 16.01
CA LEU A 288 -15.61 24.29 15.61
C LEU A 288 -15.60 23.33 16.80
N ASP A 289 -16.68 22.56 16.93
CA ASP A 289 -16.87 21.58 18.00
C ASP A 289 -16.63 20.13 17.54
N THR A 290 -15.82 19.96 16.49
CA THR A 290 -15.61 18.64 15.88
C THR A 290 -14.50 17.84 16.54
N THR A 291 -13.43 18.49 17.01
CA THR A 291 -12.22 17.82 17.52
C THR A 291 -11.67 18.48 18.77
N ARG A 292 -12.57 18.68 19.76
CA ARG A 292 -12.22 19.34 21.04
C ARG A 292 -11.17 18.60 21.83
N PHE A 293 -11.21 17.26 21.84
CA PHE A 293 -10.23 16.46 22.53
C PHE A 293 -8.83 16.58 21.86
N LEU A 294 -8.76 16.49 20.54
CA LEU A 294 -7.50 16.70 19.82
C LEU A 294 -6.93 18.11 20.08
N LYS A 295 -7.80 19.13 20.12
CA LYS A 295 -7.40 20.50 20.48
C LYS A 295 -6.81 20.55 21.89
N GLN A 296 -7.47 19.95 22.87
CA GLN A 296 -6.97 19.86 24.23
C GLN A 296 -5.63 19.13 24.24
N LEU A 297 -5.53 17.95 23.62
CA LEU A 297 -4.32 17.14 23.60
C LEU A 297 -3.14 17.90 22.96
N SER A 298 -3.39 18.73 21.94
CA SER A 298 -2.34 19.55 21.33
C SER A 298 -1.74 20.57 22.28
N THR A 299 -2.49 21.03 23.29
CA THR A 299 -2.00 21.94 24.32
C THR A 299 -1.25 21.23 25.46
N GLU A 300 -1.15 19.91 25.41
CA GLU A 300 -0.43 19.07 26.38
C GLU A 300 0.70 18.25 25.70
N SER A 301 1.09 18.59 24.44
CA SER A 301 1.92 17.75 23.60
C SER A 301 2.90 18.56 22.75
N LEU A 302 3.76 17.88 22.00
CA LEU A 302 4.45 18.48 20.87
C LEU A 302 3.48 18.54 19.69
N TYR A 303 3.07 19.72 19.29
CA TYR A 303 2.14 19.94 18.19
C TYR A 303 2.85 20.55 16.99
N PHE A 304 2.69 19.91 15.81
CA PHE A 304 3.24 20.32 14.52
C PHE A 304 2.13 20.84 13.62
N PRO A 305 1.85 22.12 13.60
CA PRO A 305 0.81 22.68 12.77
C PRO A 305 1.13 22.64 11.27
N ASN A 306 2.43 22.68 10.91
CA ASN A 306 2.92 22.62 9.52
C ASN A 306 3.25 21.19 9.11
N TYR A 307 2.26 20.30 9.19
CA TYR A 307 2.43 18.91 8.84
C TYR A 307 1.46 18.52 7.71
N TYR A 308 1.97 17.75 6.74
CA TYR A 308 1.25 17.51 5.50
C TYR A 308 1.24 16.05 5.11
N ALA A 309 0.09 15.59 4.62
CA ALA A 309 -0.03 14.31 3.95
C ALA A 309 0.79 14.29 2.65
N SER A 310 1.42 13.17 2.36
CA SER A 310 2.21 13.02 1.12
C SER A 310 1.31 12.89 -0.12
N ALA A 311 0.04 12.49 0.04
CA ALA A 311 -0.95 12.33 -1.01
C ALA A 311 -2.38 12.45 -0.45
N ARG A 312 -3.38 12.65 -1.34
CA ARG A 312 -4.77 12.93 -0.97
C ARG A 312 -5.68 11.70 -0.82
N THR A 313 -5.18 10.49 -0.87
CA THR A 313 -5.98 9.27 -0.73
C THR A 313 -5.34 8.33 0.27
N THR A 314 -6.16 7.68 1.09
CA THR A 314 -5.74 6.74 2.15
C THR A 314 -4.71 5.72 1.66
N ALA A 315 -4.95 5.09 0.51
CA ALA A 315 -4.05 4.08 -0.02
C ALA A 315 -2.64 4.60 -0.32
N ARG A 316 -2.51 5.83 -0.84
CA ARG A 316 -1.23 6.48 -1.14
C ARG A 316 -0.58 7.06 0.11
N ALA A 317 -1.38 7.64 0.98
CA ALA A 317 -0.92 8.16 2.26
C ALA A 317 -0.35 7.04 3.14
N MET A 318 -1.09 5.94 3.28
CA MET A 318 -0.63 4.77 4.04
C MET A 318 0.62 4.13 3.42
N PHE A 319 0.72 4.04 2.09
CA PHE A 319 1.95 3.59 1.44
C PHE A 319 3.12 4.51 1.81
N SER A 320 2.94 5.83 1.74
CA SER A 320 3.99 6.80 2.09
C SER A 320 4.38 6.75 3.56
N ILE A 321 3.40 6.61 4.47
CA ILE A 321 3.66 6.42 5.91
C ILE A 321 4.51 5.17 6.14
N ILE A 322 4.08 4.03 5.58
CA ILE A 322 4.71 2.73 5.81
C ILE A 322 6.12 2.68 5.22
N THR A 323 6.31 3.23 4.01
CA THR A 323 7.57 3.08 3.27
C THR A 323 8.56 4.22 3.49
N GLY A 324 8.11 5.39 3.93
CA GLY A 324 8.94 6.60 3.98
C GLY A 324 9.28 7.17 2.59
N ILE A 325 8.55 6.74 1.55
CA ILE A 325 8.69 7.20 0.17
C ILE A 325 7.34 7.73 -0.31
N PRO A 326 7.26 8.97 -0.84
CA PRO A 326 6.02 9.47 -1.41
C PRO A 326 5.51 8.57 -2.53
N ASP A 327 4.21 8.26 -2.55
CA ASP A 327 3.60 7.53 -3.66
C ASP A 327 3.45 8.45 -4.88
N VAL A 328 4.53 8.63 -5.63
CA VAL A 328 4.58 9.48 -6.84
C VAL A 328 4.14 8.76 -8.10
N ASN A 329 3.59 7.55 -8.00
CA ASN A 329 3.07 6.85 -9.16
C ASN A 329 1.95 7.69 -9.82
N GLU A 330 2.12 8.06 -11.08
CA GLU A 330 1.20 8.96 -11.81
C GLU A 330 -0.11 8.29 -12.20
N TYR A 331 -0.12 6.96 -12.29
CA TYR A 331 -1.24 6.20 -12.81
C TYR A 331 -2.34 5.96 -11.77
N PHE A 332 -3.50 5.49 -12.22
CA PHE A 332 -4.69 5.22 -11.39
C PHE A 332 -4.45 4.15 -10.30
N LYS A 333 -3.37 3.37 -10.39
CA LYS A 333 -2.99 2.41 -9.35
C LYS A 333 -2.04 3.03 -8.34
N THR A 334 -2.34 2.84 -7.07
CA THR A 334 -1.42 3.15 -5.97
C THR A 334 -0.20 2.24 -6.02
N SER A 335 0.95 2.71 -5.54
CA SER A 335 2.18 1.90 -5.49
C SER A 335 1.99 0.63 -4.65
N SER A 336 1.13 0.64 -3.64
CA SER A 336 0.77 -0.57 -2.89
C SER A 336 0.15 -1.69 -3.73
N ARG A 337 -0.38 -1.37 -4.91
CA ARG A 337 -0.98 -2.33 -5.86
C ARG A 337 -0.10 -2.61 -7.07
N ASP A 338 1.10 -2.08 -7.10
CA ASP A 338 2.08 -2.33 -8.15
C ASP A 338 3.05 -3.42 -7.69
N PRO A 339 3.10 -4.58 -8.36
CA PRO A 339 4.03 -5.66 -7.99
C PRO A 339 5.51 -5.27 -8.00
N TYR A 340 5.89 -4.29 -8.82
CA TYR A 340 7.29 -3.83 -8.92
C TYR A 340 7.73 -2.96 -7.74
N THR A 341 6.79 -2.41 -6.97
CA THR A 341 7.07 -1.59 -5.79
C THR A 341 6.82 -2.32 -4.46
N MET A 342 6.62 -3.64 -4.52
CA MET A 342 6.30 -4.45 -3.35
C MET A 342 7.48 -4.71 -2.42
N ASP A 343 8.69 -4.77 -2.95
CA ASP A 343 9.89 -5.02 -2.14
C ASP A 343 10.52 -3.69 -1.73
N GLN A 344 10.43 -3.36 -0.45
CA GLN A 344 10.87 -2.09 0.11
C GLN A 344 11.71 -2.32 1.36
N ASN A 345 12.81 -1.59 1.49
CA ASN A 345 13.56 -1.50 2.73
C ASN A 345 12.92 -0.43 3.64
N LEU A 346 12.44 -0.84 4.81
CA LEU A 346 11.63 0.00 5.70
C LEU A 346 12.35 0.32 7.01
N VAL A 347 12.16 1.55 7.49
CA VAL A 347 12.66 1.99 8.80
C VAL A 347 12.05 1.16 9.95
N TRP A 348 10.85 0.59 9.77
CA TRP A 348 10.25 -0.36 10.72
C TRP A 348 11.19 -1.50 11.14
N ASN A 349 12.03 -1.98 10.23
CA ASN A 349 12.92 -3.11 10.50
C ASN A 349 14.07 -2.76 11.45
N ASN A 350 14.32 -1.46 11.70
CA ASN A 350 15.32 -1.03 12.67
C ASN A 350 14.85 -1.14 14.13
N PHE A 351 13.56 -1.40 14.37
CA PHE A 351 13.02 -1.63 15.72
C PHE A 351 13.30 -3.06 16.19
N ASP A 352 14.59 -3.35 16.39
CA ASP A 352 15.02 -4.64 16.89
C ASP A 352 14.62 -4.83 18.35
N GLY A 353 14.00 -5.98 18.63
CA GLY A 353 13.50 -6.31 19.96
C GLY A 353 12.15 -5.68 20.32
N TYR A 354 11.52 -4.95 19.40
CA TYR A 354 10.16 -4.45 19.54
C TYR A 354 9.14 -5.45 19.00
N THR A 355 8.03 -5.64 19.72
CA THR A 355 6.83 -6.26 19.15
C THR A 355 6.20 -5.31 18.15
N LYS A 356 5.98 -5.75 16.91
CA LYS A 356 5.51 -4.93 15.81
C LYS A 356 4.06 -5.27 15.47
N LEU A 357 3.17 -4.27 15.51
CA LEU A 357 1.73 -4.47 15.42
C LEU A 357 1.11 -3.52 14.38
N TYR A 358 0.19 -4.04 13.60
CA TYR A 358 -0.72 -3.24 12.78
C TYR A 358 -2.17 -3.60 13.11
N MET A 359 -3.01 -2.59 13.33
CA MET A 359 -4.39 -2.74 13.75
C MET A 359 -5.30 -1.91 12.87
N ILE A 360 -6.37 -2.52 12.35
CA ILE A 360 -7.40 -1.85 11.56
C ILE A 360 -8.75 -2.51 11.84
N GLY A 361 -9.83 -1.73 11.96
CA GLY A 361 -11.19 -2.26 12.18
C GLY A 361 -11.75 -3.04 11.01
N GLY A 362 -11.30 -2.73 9.79
CA GLY A 362 -11.69 -3.37 8.54
C GLY A 362 -10.68 -4.40 8.04
N ASN A 363 -10.72 -4.64 6.73
CA ASN A 363 -9.91 -5.66 6.07
C ASN A 363 -8.58 -5.08 5.56
N ALA A 364 -7.46 -5.52 6.09
CA ALA A 364 -6.11 -5.08 5.72
C ALA A 364 -5.72 -5.39 4.26
N ASN A 365 -6.45 -6.26 3.56
CA ASN A 365 -6.24 -6.49 2.12
C ASN A 365 -6.76 -5.33 1.25
N TRP A 366 -7.54 -4.41 1.83
CA TRP A 366 -7.91 -3.20 1.13
C TRP A 366 -6.66 -2.42 0.71
N ALA A 367 -6.66 -1.91 -0.51
CA ALA A 367 -5.51 -1.23 -1.12
C ALA A 367 -4.19 -2.01 -1.08
N ASN A 368 -4.21 -3.31 -0.77
CA ASN A 368 -3.03 -4.17 -0.63
C ASN A 368 -2.07 -3.78 0.52
N ILE A 369 -2.56 -3.11 1.54
CA ILE A 369 -1.74 -2.70 2.70
C ILE A 369 -1.13 -3.91 3.41
N ARG A 370 -1.92 -5.00 3.63
CA ARG A 370 -1.39 -6.26 4.16
C ARG A 370 -0.18 -6.76 3.38
N GLY A 371 -0.26 -6.76 2.04
CA GLY A 371 0.83 -7.23 1.19
C GLY A 371 2.10 -6.42 1.35
N VAL A 372 2.00 -5.08 1.32
CA VAL A 372 3.14 -4.18 1.54
C VAL A 372 3.77 -4.40 2.91
N MET A 373 2.96 -4.48 3.97
CA MET A 373 3.48 -4.61 5.33
C MET A 373 4.07 -5.99 5.61
N SER A 374 3.32 -7.06 5.28
CA SER A 374 3.76 -8.44 5.56
C SER A 374 4.99 -8.86 4.74
N ASN A 375 5.11 -8.32 3.50
CA ASN A 375 6.29 -8.60 2.68
C ASN A 375 7.56 -7.93 3.23
N ASN A 376 7.42 -6.77 3.89
CA ASN A 376 8.56 -5.92 4.19
C ASN A 376 8.92 -5.80 5.67
N ILE A 377 8.00 -6.06 6.59
CA ILE A 377 8.22 -5.89 8.02
C ILE A 377 8.37 -7.26 8.70
N SER A 378 9.57 -7.55 9.15
CA SER A 378 9.85 -8.80 9.86
C SER A 378 9.21 -8.81 11.25
N GLY A 379 8.52 -9.89 11.59
CA GLY A 379 7.88 -10.08 12.90
C GLY A 379 6.63 -9.25 13.14
N LEU A 380 6.00 -8.73 12.07
CA LEU A 380 4.75 -7.97 12.16
C LEU A 380 3.56 -8.89 12.42
N THR A 381 2.74 -8.53 13.40
CA THR A 381 1.41 -9.10 13.62
C THR A 381 0.34 -8.12 13.14
N ILE A 382 -0.60 -8.60 12.32
CA ILE A 382 -1.72 -7.82 11.79
C ILE A 382 -3.01 -8.28 12.43
N TYR A 383 -3.72 -7.34 13.07
CA TYR A 383 -5.05 -7.50 13.62
C TYR A 383 -6.05 -6.73 12.78
N ASP A 384 -6.95 -7.43 12.12
CA ASP A 384 -7.93 -6.85 11.19
C ASP A 384 -9.28 -7.57 11.27
N GLU A 385 -10.13 -7.35 10.29
CA GLU A 385 -11.47 -7.95 10.20
C GLU A 385 -11.45 -9.46 10.52
N GLY A 386 -12.29 -9.88 11.45
CA GLY A 386 -12.39 -11.26 11.94
C GLY A 386 -11.59 -11.55 13.22
N TYR A 387 -10.69 -10.67 13.64
CA TYR A 387 -10.04 -10.76 14.95
C TYR A 387 -10.87 -10.10 16.07
N TRP A 388 -11.46 -8.95 15.78
CA TRP A 388 -12.19 -8.13 16.72
C TRP A 388 -13.50 -8.79 17.19
N LYS A 389 -13.90 -8.54 18.44
CA LYS A 389 -15.13 -9.10 19.04
C LYS A 389 -16.35 -8.23 18.75
N SER A 390 -16.13 -6.93 18.62
CA SER A 390 -17.19 -5.97 18.34
C SER A 390 -17.82 -6.22 16.97
N PRO A 391 -19.14 -5.97 16.84
CA PRO A 391 -19.83 -6.19 15.58
C PRO A 391 -19.35 -5.20 14.53
N ARG A 392 -19.34 -5.66 13.28
CA ARG A 392 -19.09 -4.79 12.13
C ARG A 392 -20.14 -3.69 12.06
N MET A 393 -19.69 -2.44 11.94
CA MET A 393 -20.56 -1.27 11.85
C MET A 393 -21.00 -0.99 10.39
N ASP A 394 -20.03 -1.00 9.46
CA ASP A 394 -20.29 -0.74 8.04
C ASP A 394 -19.26 -1.44 7.13
N VAL A 395 -19.13 -0.95 5.89
CA VAL A 395 -18.20 -1.53 4.90
C VAL A 395 -16.72 -1.44 5.31
N TRP A 396 -16.39 -0.53 6.23
CA TRP A 396 -15.03 -0.27 6.68
C TRP A 396 -14.63 -1.06 7.93
N GLY A 397 -15.57 -1.78 8.55
CA GLY A 397 -15.29 -2.66 9.67
C GLY A 397 -16.05 -2.31 10.95
N ILE A 398 -15.43 -2.53 12.10
CA ILE A 398 -15.94 -2.10 13.40
C ILE A 398 -15.73 -0.59 13.59
N SER A 399 -16.43 0.01 14.54
CA SER A 399 -16.31 1.45 14.82
C SER A 399 -14.91 1.80 15.34
N ASP A 400 -14.47 3.05 15.11
CA ASP A 400 -13.19 3.55 15.66
C ASP A 400 -13.16 3.47 17.19
N HIS A 401 -14.30 3.70 17.84
CA HIS A 401 -14.41 3.54 19.28
C HIS A 401 -14.11 2.10 19.71
N ASP A 402 -14.76 1.13 19.07
CA ASP A 402 -14.58 -0.27 19.42
C ASP A 402 -13.17 -0.74 19.09
N LEU A 403 -12.65 -0.34 17.92
CA LEU A 403 -11.26 -0.64 17.53
C LEU A 403 -10.27 -0.14 18.58
N LEU A 404 -10.40 1.10 19.02
CA LEU A 404 -9.48 1.71 19.98
C LEU A 404 -9.61 1.10 21.37
N GLN A 405 -10.83 0.73 21.82
CA GLN A 405 -11.01 0.04 23.10
C GLN A 405 -10.42 -1.37 23.07
N GLU A 406 -10.68 -2.15 22.01
CA GLU A 406 -10.11 -3.50 21.88
C GLU A 406 -8.58 -3.44 21.65
N ALA A 407 -8.08 -2.44 20.91
CA ALA A 407 -6.66 -2.18 20.76
C ALA A 407 -5.99 -1.87 22.10
N ASN A 408 -6.62 -1.07 22.97
CA ASN A 408 -6.11 -0.80 24.32
C ASN A 408 -5.94 -2.10 25.14
N VAL A 409 -6.96 -2.96 25.12
CA VAL A 409 -6.91 -4.27 25.79
C VAL A 409 -5.77 -5.15 25.20
N LEU A 410 -5.62 -5.13 23.89
CA LEU A 410 -4.56 -5.88 23.21
C LEU A 410 -3.17 -5.35 23.58
N LEU A 411 -2.96 -4.03 23.57
CA LEU A 411 -1.68 -3.39 23.92
C LEU A 411 -1.27 -3.69 25.36
N GLU A 412 -2.22 -3.75 26.31
CA GLU A 412 -1.96 -4.12 27.70
C GLU A 412 -1.36 -5.52 27.84
N THR A 413 -1.63 -6.42 26.89
CA THR A 413 -1.13 -7.80 26.90
C THR A 413 0.19 -7.98 26.16
N GLN A 414 0.68 -6.95 25.46
CA GLN A 414 1.88 -7.05 24.66
C GLN A 414 3.15 -7.01 25.51
N LYS A 415 4.15 -7.74 25.03
CA LYS A 415 5.49 -7.63 25.59
C LYS A 415 6.12 -6.32 25.17
N GLU A 416 6.55 -5.52 26.13
CA GLU A 416 7.30 -4.28 25.88
C GLU A 416 8.79 -4.54 25.55
N PRO A 417 9.41 -3.68 24.75
CA PRO A 417 8.78 -2.58 24.03
C PRO A 417 8.01 -3.04 22.79
N PHE A 418 6.98 -2.27 22.42
CA PHE A 418 6.23 -2.49 21.18
C PHE A 418 6.14 -1.21 20.33
N ILE A 419 5.94 -1.40 19.02
CA ILE A 419 5.56 -0.36 18.08
C ILE A 419 4.29 -0.79 17.37
N SER A 420 3.26 0.04 17.41
CA SER A 420 1.97 -0.23 16.77
C SER A 420 1.56 0.90 15.83
N LEU A 421 0.90 0.54 14.73
CA LEU A 421 0.18 1.44 13.85
C LEU A 421 -1.29 1.08 13.89
N ILE A 422 -2.14 2.01 14.31
CA ILE A 422 -3.60 1.86 14.37
C ILE A 422 -4.19 2.77 13.31
N GLN A 423 -4.91 2.18 12.36
CA GLN A 423 -5.59 2.91 11.29
C GLN A 423 -7.09 2.98 11.57
N LEU A 424 -7.62 4.19 11.71
CA LEU A 424 -9.03 4.49 11.88
C LEU A 424 -9.74 4.59 10.53
N ALA A 425 -11.07 4.49 10.52
CA ALA A 425 -11.86 4.50 9.29
C ALA A 425 -13.27 5.10 9.43
N SER A 426 -13.75 5.46 10.62
CA SER A 426 -15.15 5.89 10.80
C SER A 426 -15.47 7.24 10.14
N PHE A 427 -14.48 8.10 9.91
CA PHE A 427 -14.69 9.37 9.19
C PHE A 427 -14.61 9.19 7.67
N HIS A 428 -15.11 8.09 7.15
CA HIS A 428 -15.25 7.81 5.71
C HIS A 428 -16.73 7.63 5.34
N THR A 429 -17.10 7.99 4.10
CA THR A 429 -18.44 7.70 3.57
C THR A 429 -18.78 6.20 3.75
N PRO A 430 -19.94 5.83 4.32
CA PRO A 430 -21.18 6.60 4.50
C PRO A 430 -21.29 7.43 5.81
N PHE A 431 -20.20 7.67 6.55
CA PHE A 431 -20.17 8.45 7.80
C PHE A 431 -21.05 7.85 8.89
N THR A 432 -20.95 6.54 9.06
CA THR A 432 -21.76 5.80 10.03
C THR A 432 -21.31 6.11 11.45
N VAL A 433 -22.26 6.50 12.30
CA VAL A 433 -22.04 6.70 13.74
C VAL A 433 -23.01 5.80 14.48
N PRO A 434 -22.56 4.99 15.46
CA PRO A 434 -23.47 4.16 16.25
C PRO A 434 -24.48 5.02 17.04
N ASP A 435 -25.72 4.56 17.13
CA ASP A 435 -26.76 5.20 17.92
C ASP A 435 -26.62 4.90 19.42
N GLY A 436 -27.08 5.83 20.27
CA GLY A 436 -27.25 5.59 21.70
C GLY A 436 -25.99 5.53 22.54
N ILE A 437 -24.87 6.08 22.04
CA ILE A 437 -23.66 6.24 22.85
C ILE A 437 -23.91 7.32 23.92
N ALA A 438 -23.90 6.92 25.20
CA ALA A 438 -24.37 7.74 26.30
C ALA A 438 -23.64 9.08 26.45
N ASP A 439 -22.34 9.12 26.18
CA ASP A 439 -21.52 10.32 26.41
C ASP A 439 -21.14 11.05 25.11
N LEU A 440 -21.64 10.61 23.95
CA LEU A 440 -21.43 11.30 22.68
C LEU A 440 -22.44 12.44 22.54
N ASP A 441 -21.96 13.64 22.29
CA ASP A 441 -22.80 14.76 21.95
C ASP A 441 -23.29 14.71 20.51
N TYR A 442 -24.54 14.36 20.29
CA TYR A 442 -25.22 14.28 19.00
C TYR A 442 -25.72 15.64 18.48
N THR A 443 -25.39 16.75 19.15
CA THR A 443 -25.79 18.08 18.70
C THR A 443 -25.15 18.41 17.36
N ILE A 444 -25.97 18.75 16.38
CA ILE A 444 -25.60 19.14 15.05
C ILE A 444 -26.03 20.59 14.82
N PRO A 445 -25.13 21.47 14.35
CA PRO A 445 -25.47 22.85 14.05
C PRO A 445 -26.38 22.96 12.80
N ASN A 446 -26.86 24.17 12.53
CA ASN A 446 -27.67 24.44 11.35
C ASN A 446 -26.87 24.30 10.03
N ASP A 447 -27.59 24.24 8.92
CA ASP A 447 -27.01 24.03 7.59
C ASP A 447 -26.09 25.19 7.17
N GLU A 448 -26.34 26.43 7.62
CA GLU A 448 -25.47 27.58 7.36
C GLU A 448 -24.11 27.42 8.03
N TYR A 449 -24.10 26.93 9.27
CA TYR A 449 -22.85 26.64 9.98
C TYR A 449 -22.08 25.49 9.32
N LEU A 450 -22.77 24.43 8.91
CA LEU A 450 -22.15 23.32 8.19
C LEU A 450 -21.50 23.78 6.88
N ALA A 451 -22.21 24.57 6.09
CA ALA A 451 -21.73 25.13 4.83
C ALA A 451 -20.51 26.06 5.04
N LYS A 452 -20.51 26.86 6.11
CA LYS A 452 -19.39 27.74 6.48
C LYS A 452 -18.08 27.00 6.62
N TYR A 453 -18.10 25.75 7.13
CA TYR A 453 -16.91 24.91 7.35
C TYR A 453 -16.82 23.75 6.38
N ALA A 454 -17.55 23.80 5.26
CA ALA A 454 -17.56 22.81 4.18
C ALA A 454 -17.91 21.37 4.61
N PHE A 455 -18.87 21.23 5.53
CA PHE A 455 -19.49 19.94 5.79
C PHE A 455 -20.65 19.71 4.82
N ASP A 456 -20.55 18.66 4.01
CA ASP A 456 -21.57 18.32 3.02
C ASP A 456 -22.82 17.69 3.64
N SER A 457 -22.71 17.17 4.87
CA SER A 457 -23.81 16.53 5.56
C SER A 457 -23.69 16.62 7.08
N LYS A 458 -24.83 16.46 7.74
CA LYS A 458 -24.93 16.30 9.19
C LYS A 458 -24.21 15.06 9.69
N GLN A 459 -24.24 14.02 8.89
CA GLN A 459 -23.57 12.75 9.19
C GLN A 459 -22.05 12.90 9.15
N GLU A 460 -21.51 13.62 8.17
CA GLU A 460 -20.08 13.93 8.11
C GLU A 460 -19.61 14.70 9.36
N TYR A 461 -20.33 15.76 9.73
CA TYR A 461 -20.01 16.52 10.94
C TYR A 461 -20.01 15.63 12.20
N LEU A 462 -21.04 14.82 12.36
CA LEU A 462 -21.18 13.92 13.52
C LEU A 462 -20.11 12.81 13.51
N ALA A 463 -19.73 12.28 12.35
CA ALA A 463 -18.69 11.27 12.23
C ALA A 463 -17.32 11.79 12.67
N LEU A 464 -17.00 13.06 12.37
CA LEU A 464 -15.76 13.67 12.86
C LEU A 464 -15.77 13.88 14.37
N LYS A 465 -16.92 14.32 14.95
CA LYS A 465 -17.10 14.36 16.42
C LYS A 465 -16.95 12.98 17.04
N PHE A 466 -17.47 11.94 16.38
CA PHE A 466 -17.36 10.57 16.86
C PHE A 466 -15.90 10.07 16.86
N CYS A 467 -15.09 10.39 15.85
CA CYS A 467 -13.67 10.07 15.86
C CYS A 467 -12.93 10.72 17.02
N ASP A 468 -13.19 12.00 17.29
CA ASP A 468 -12.60 12.72 18.44
C ASP A 468 -13.04 12.13 19.79
N TYR A 469 -14.32 11.76 19.89
CA TYR A 469 -14.86 11.03 21.05
C TYR A 469 -14.16 9.68 21.24
N ALA A 470 -13.97 8.91 20.16
CA ALA A 470 -13.31 7.60 20.21
C ALA A 470 -11.87 7.73 20.73
N LEU A 471 -11.13 8.73 20.24
CA LEU A 471 -9.79 9.07 20.74
C LEU A 471 -9.79 9.46 22.21
N LYS A 472 -10.74 10.32 22.64
CA LYS A 472 -10.90 10.70 24.05
C LYS A 472 -11.08 9.47 24.93
N LYS A 473 -11.99 8.56 24.55
CA LYS A 473 -12.25 7.33 25.30
C LYS A 473 -11.06 6.38 25.33
N PHE A 474 -10.32 6.31 24.22
CA PHE A 474 -9.06 5.56 24.18
C PHE A 474 -8.06 6.10 25.21
N PHE A 475 -7.83 7.40 25.25
CA PHE A 475 -6.89 8.00 26.20
C PHE A 475 -7.36 7.88 27.65
N GLU A 476 -8.69 7.98 27.91
CA GLU A 476 -9.27 7.73 29.23
C GLU A 476 -9.02 6.29 29.72
N SER A 477 -9.03 5.31 28.80
CA SER A 477 -8.75 3.91 29.09
C SER A 477 -7.25 3.65 29.18
N ALA A 478 -6.47 4.14 28.21
CA ALA A 478 -5.03 3.96 28.16
C ALA A 478 -4.30 4.52 29.38
N LYS A 479 -4.75 5.67 29.92
CA LYS A 479 -4.19 6.26 31.16
C LYS A 479 -4.29 5.33 32.38
N LYS A 480 -5.13 4.30 32.33
CA LYS A 480 -5.25 3.28 33.40
C LYS A 480 -4.42 2.05 33.14
N SER A 481 -3.85 1.91 31.95
CA SER A 481 -3.08 0.76 31.50
C SER A 481 -1.61 0.87 31.90
N SER A 482 -0.97 -0.25 32.18
CA SER A 482 0.42 -0.31 32.65
C SER A 482 1.43 0.23 31.63
N TYR A 483 1.14 0.12 30.35
CA TYR A 483 2.03 0.58 29.27
C TYR A 483 2.03 2.10 29.07
N TYR A 484 1.01 2.85 29.57
CA TYR A 484 0.77 4.24 29.21
C TYR A 484 1.96 5.16 29.49
N ASP A 485 2.51 5.11 30.71
CA ASP A 485 3.58 6.00 31.14
C ASP A 485 4.86 5.80 30.31
N ASN A 486 5.11 4.59 29.82
CA ASN A 486 6.26 4.29 28.98
C ASN A 486 5.95 4.40 27.46
N THR A 487 4.89 5.10 27.09
CA THR A 487 4.43 5.17 25.70
C THR A 487 4.51 6.59 25.13
N ILE A 488 4.91 6.65 23.85
CA ILE A 488 4.81 7.84 23.01
C ILE A 488 3.69 7.60 21.99
N PHE A 489 2.69 8.47 21.99
CA PHE A 489 1.60 8.45 21.04
C PHE A 489 1.88 9.46 19.92
N ILE A 490 1.81 9.01 18.67
CA ILE A 490 1.98 9.83 17.46
C ILE A 490 0.65 9.81 16.72
N ILE A 491 -0.04 10.94 16.64
CA ILE A 491 -1.39 11.04 16.10
C ILE A 491 -1.37 11.96 14.89
N THR A 492 -1.91 11.50 13.76
CA THR A 492 -2.01 12.28 12.52
C THR A 492 -3.22 11.87 11.70
N GLY A 493 -3.57 12.67 10.68
CA GLY A 493 -4.50 12.26 9.63
C GLY A 493 -3.79 11.58 8.47
N ASP A 494 -4.49 10.78 7.69
CA ASP A 494 -3.95 10.20 6.45
C ASP A 494 -4.01 11.19 5.27
N HIS A 495 -5.04 12.01 5.18
CA HIS A 495 -5.18 13.13 4.23
C HIS A 495 -6.28 14.09 4.68
N GLY A 496 -6.42 15.20 3.97
CA GLY A 496 -7.54 16.12 4.13
C GLY A 496 -8.70 15.81 3.18
N MET A 497 -9.75 16.62 3.26
CA MET A 497 -10.95 16.53 2.43
C MET A 497 -10.86 17.48 1.24
N SER A 498 -11.58 17.16 0.15
CA SER A 498 -11.60 17.98 -1.09
C SER A 498 -12.49 19.22 -0.99
N GLU A 499 -13.46 19.21 -0.09
CA GLU A 499 -14.39 20.32 0.15
C GLU A 499 -13.65 21.45 0.85
N VAL A 500 -13.86 22.65 0.34
CA VAL A 500 -13.15 23.85 0.78
C VAL A 500 -14.05 24.74 1.63
N SER A 501 -13.63 24.97 2.87
CA SER A 501 -14.33 25.92 3.75
C SER A 501 -14.20 27.34 3.19
N PRO A 502 -15.32 28.09 3.02
CA PRO A 502 -15.28 29.51 2.70
C PRO A 502 -14.52 30.37 3.73
N SER A 503 -14.28 29.81 4.91
CA SER A 503 -13.55 30.47 6.00
C SER A 503 -12.02 30.42 5.84
N VAL A 504 -11.47 29.64 4.89
CA VAL A 504 -10.04 29.65 4.58
C VAL A 504 -9.73 30.65 3.47
N GLU A 505 -8.49 31.12 3.45
CA GLU A 505 -8.00 32.02 2.41
C GLU A 505 -7.97 31.35 1.02
N ALA A 506 -8.30 32.12 -0.01
CA ALA A 506 -8.38 31.61 -1.38
C ALA A 506 -7.06 31.01 -1.87
N THR A 507 -5.91 31.56 -1.48
CA THR A 507 -4.59 31.04 -1.86
C THR A 507 -4.30 29.66 -1.23
N TYR A 508 -4.77 29.43 0.00
CA TYR A 508 -4.67 28.13 0.64
C TYR A 508 -5.44 27.05 -0.12
N SER A 509 -6.66 27.37 -0.57
CA SER A 509 -7.48 26.45 -1.37
C SER A 509 -6.96 26.29 -2.80
N ASN A 510 -6.48 27.35 -3.45
CA ASN A 510 -5.92 27.29 -4.81
C ASN A 510 -4.66 26.41 -4.87
N LEU A 511 -3.85 26.41 -3.82
CA LEU A 511 -2.71 25.51 -3.64
C LEU A 511 -3.12 24.08 -3.23
N SER A 512 -4.42 23.83 -3.00
CA SER A 512 -4.99 22.57 -2.50
C SER A 512 -4.44 22.15 -1.13
N LEU A 513 -3.94 23.07 -0.33
CA LEU A 513 -3.34 22.74 0.98
C LEU A 513 -4.36 22.13 1.95
N HIS A 514 -5.65 22.43 1.80
CA HIS A 514 -6.75 21.83 2.57
C HIS A 514 -6.86 20.31 2.37
N GLU A 515 -6.44 19.78 1.22
CA GLU A 515 -6.41 18.34 0.95
C GLU A 515 -5.23 17.62 1.61
N PHE A 516 -4.20 18.37 2.05
CA PHE A 516 -2.95 17.79 2.51
C PHE A 516 -2.55 18.19 3.93
N GLN A 517 -2.98 19.34 4.44
CA GLN A 517 -2.64 19.74 5.81
C GLN A 517 -3.43 18.92 6.81
N VAL A 518 -2.70 18.12 7.58
CA VAL A 518 -3.21 17.25 8.66
C VAL A 518 -2.48 17.57 9.96
N PRO A 519 -3.06 17.32 11.13
CA PRO A 519 -2.34 17.52 12.39
C PRO A 519 -1.24 16.48 12.58
N LEU A 520 -0.16 16.83 13.28
CA LEU A 520 0.73 15.89 13.92
C LEU A 520 0.86 16.25 15.39
N ILE A 521 0.49 15.33 16.27
CA ILE A 521 0.59 15.48 17.72
C ILE A 521 1.45 14.33 18.25
N ILE A 522 2.55 14.65 18.96
CA ILE A 522 3.38 13.68 19.65
C ILE A 522 3.20 13.87 21.15
N HIS A 523 2.52 12.91 21.79
CA HIS A 523 2.13 12.97 23.19
C HIS A 523 2.84 11.92 24.03
N SER A 524 3.32 12.32 25.18
CA SER A 524 3.70 11.43 26.27
C SER A 524 3.74 12.22 27.57
N SER A 525 3.01 11.80 28.58
CA SER A 525 3.01 12.44 29.90
C SER A 525 4.38 12.39 30.57
N LYS A 526 5.14 11.34 30.33
CA LYS A 526 6.48 11.13 30.91
C LYS A 526 7.58 11.87 30.15
N TYR A 527 7.61 11.76 28.82
CA TYR A 527 8.73 12.23 28.02
C TYR A 527 8.57 13.67 27.53
N PHE A 528 7.33 14.14 27.42
CA PHE A 528 7.00 15.50 26.98
C PHE A 528 6.00 16.16 27.94
N PRO A 529 6.39 16.40 29.20
CA PRO A 529 5.48 16.96 30.21
C PRO A 529 5.11 18.43 29.96
N GLN A 530 5.80 19.09 29.01
CA GLN A 530 5.53 20.47 28.61
C GLN A 530 5.10 20.52 27.15
N ALA A 531 3.99 21.18 26.91
CA ALA A 531 3.50 21.42 25.56
C ALA A 531 4.46 22.34 24.78
N LYS A 532 4.61 22.07 23.48
CA LYS A 532 5.41 22.90 22.58
C LYS A 532 4.82 22.89 21.17
N ILE A 533 4.60 24.08 20.63
CA ILE A 533 4.31 24.23 19.20
C ILE A 533 5.62 24.13 18.43
N MET A 534 5.70 23.16 17.55
CA MET A 534 6.87 22.85 16.74
C MET A 534 6.78 23.58 15.39
N LYS A 535 7.81 24.35 15.05
CA LYS A 535 7.85 25.15 13.81
C LYS A 535 8.27 24.34 12.58
N GLN A 536 8.91 23.18 12.80
CA GLN A 536 9.41 22.34 11.71
C GLN A 536 8.25 21.88 10.82
N THR A 537 8.47 21.95 9.51
CA THR A 537 7.58 21.37 8.53
C THR A 537 7.91 19.89 8.34
N GLY A 538 6.90 19.04 8.30
CA GLY A 538 7.07 17.62 8.09
C GLY A 538 5.94 17.00 7.24
N GLY A 539 6.07 15.72 6.98
CA GLY A 539 5.08 14.95 6.26
C GLY A 539 5.08 13.47 6.65
N HIS A 540 4.19 12.72 6.07
CA HIS A 540 3.97 11.30 6.37
C HIS A 540 5.24 10.45 6.32
N ILE A 541 6.14 10.74 5.39
CA ILE A 541 7.40 10.01 5.23
C ILE A 541 8.32 10.12 6.45
N ASP A 542 8.10 11.12 7.32
CA ASP A 542 8.94 11.43 8.47
C ASP A 542 8.52 10.68 9.75
N ILE A 543 7.33 10.01 9.75
CA ILE A 543 6.77 9.37 10.96
C ILE A 543 7.71 8.31 11.54
N PHE A 544 8.13 7.34 10.75
CA PHE A 544 8.96 6.24 11.26
C PHE A 544 10.40 6.65 11.58
N PRO A 545 11.06 7.51 10.79
CA PRO A 545 12.34 8.09 11.21
C PRO A 545 12.26 8.86 12.52
N THR A 546 11.19 9.64 12.74
CA THR A 546 10.96 10.37 14.00
C THR A 546 10.69 9.41 15.16
N ALA A 547 9.84 8.41 14.96
CA ALA A 547 9.59 7.37 15.95
C ALA A 547 10.87 6.62 16.34
N ALA A 548 11.73 6.32 15.36
CA ALA A 548 13.02 5.66 15.60
C ALA A 548 14.00 6.55 16.37
N GLY A 549 14.03 7.86 16.04
CA GLY A 549 14.80 8.84 16.78
C GLY A 549 14.37 8.95 18.24
N LEU A 550 13.05 9.00 18.49
CA LEU A 550 12.47 9.02 19.84
C LEU A 550 12.78 7.73 20.61
N ALA A 551 12.72 6.59 19.97
CA ALA A 551 13.02 5.30 20.58
C ALA A 551 14.52 5.05 20.80
N GLY A 552 15.41 5.89 20.25
CA GLY A 552 16.85 5.72 20.34
C GLY A 552 17.40 4.48 19.65
N VAL A 553 16.66 3.94 18.67
CA VAL A 553 17.11 2.78 17.91
C VAL A 553 18.13 3.18 16.86
N LYS A 554 19.06 2.26 16.54
CA LYS A 554 20.02 2.48 15.46
C LYS A 554 19.30 2.37 14.12
N VAL A 555 19.36 3.39 13.30
CA VAL A 555 18.63 3.51 12.06
C VAL A 555 19.55 3.34 10.85
N HIS A 556 19.18 2.46 9.94
CA HIS A 556 19.62 2.45 8.55
C HIS A 556 18.43 2.89 7.68
N ASN A 557 18.50 4.11 7.16
CA ASN A 557 17.42 4.73 6.40
C ASN A 557 17.82 4.89 4.93
N THR A 558 17.06 4.31 4.03
CA THR A 558 17.24 4.39 2.57
C THR A 558 16.10 5.14 1.89
N THR A 559 15.18 5.72 2.68
CA THR A 559 13.94 6.35 2.24
C THR A 559 14.08 7.88 2.14
N MET A 560 13.03 8.60 1.80
CA MET A 560 13.06 10.07 1.80
C MET A 560 12.75 10.68 3.17
N GLY A 561 12.21 9.92 4.10
CA GLY A 561 11.84 10.41 5.43
C GLY A 561 13.05 10.80 6.28
N ARG A 562 12.83 11.76 7.19
CA ARG A 562 13.84 12.28 8.13
C ARG A 562 13.25 12.38 9.53
N ASP A 563 14.07 12.32 10.55
CA ASP A 563 13.63 12.60 11.92
C ASP A 563 13.29 14.10 12.06
N LEU A 564 12.03 14.39 12.42
CA LEU A 564 11.55 15.77 12.61
C LEU A 564 12.21 16.48 13.79
N LEU A 565 12.73 15.72 14.74
CA LEU A 565 13.36 16.24 15.96
C LEU A 565 14.89 16.32 15.86
N ASP A 566 15.49 15.83 14.77
CA ASP A 566 16.94 15.95 14.55
C ASP A 566 17.30 17.41 14.23
N PRO A 567 18.07 18.07 15.09
CA PRO A 567 18.45 19.47 14.91
C PRO A 567 19.39 19.70 13.72
N SER A 568 20.06 18.67 13.22
CA SER A 568 21.02 18.80 12.11
C SER A 568 20.37 19.26 10.80
N PHE A 569 19.06 19.06 10.65
CA PHE A 569 18.32 19.49 9.47
C PHE A 569 17.84 20.96 9.53
N GLY A 570 17.99 21.65 10.65
CA GLY A 570 17.55 23.04 10.82
C GLY A 570 16.02 23.22 10.81
N GLU A 571 15.57 24.49 10.84
CA GLU A 571 14.14 24.85 10.77
C GLU A 571 13.64 24.98 9.33
N ASP A 572 14.50 25.24 8.34
CA ASP A 572 14.17 25.41 6.92
C ASP A 572 13.94 24.08 6.23
N ARG A 573 12.94 23.34 6.69
CA ARG A 573 12.54 22.07 6.10
C ARG A 573 11.42 22.26 5.11
N PHE A 574 11.49 21.49 4.04
CA PHE A 574 10.40 21.36 3.09
C PHE A 574 9.80 19.96 3.19
N THR A 575 8.50 19.86 3.00
CA THR A 575 7.85 18.59 2.68
C THR A 575 7.43 18.57 1.23
N PHE A 576 7.54 17.39 0.63
CA PHE A 576 7.16 17.14 -0.75
C PHE A 576 5.75 16.55 -0.78
N ILE A 577 4.83 17.19 -1.51
CA ILE A 577 3.42 16.80 -1.61
C ILE A 577 3.11 16.42 -3.05
N ARG A 578 2.63 15.21 -3.25
CA ARG A 578 2.16 14.73 -4.54
C ARG A 578 0.70 15.11 -4.75
N ARG A 579 0.42 15.99 -5.72
CA ARG A 579 -0.95 16.31 -6.15
C ARG A 579 -1.40 15.44 -7.31
N LEU A 580 -2.68 15.03 -7.33
CA LEU A 580 -3.25 14.29 -8.45
C LEU A 580 -3.50 15.22 -9.63
N ASN A 581 -3.02 14.84 -10.84
CA ASN A 581 -3.17 15.61 -12.08
C ASN A 581 -2.65 17.08 -12.01
N ARG A 582 -1.80 17.36 -11.04
CA ARG A 582 -1.10 18.65 -10.89
C ARG A 582 0.36 18.41 -10.52
N PRO A 583 1.26 19.36 -10.79
CA PRO A 583 2.64 19.26 -10.32
C PRO A 583 2.75 19.13 -8.80
N PRO A 584 3.82 18.52 -8.29
CA PRO A 584 4.05 18.44 -6.87
C PRO A 584 4.22 19.83 -6.23
N LEU A 585 3.92 19.89 -4.92
CA LEU A 585 4.23 21.04 -4.08
C LEU A 585 5.46 20.74 -3.25
N LEU A 586 6.24 21.79 -3.03
CA LEU A 586 7.26 21.82 -1.98
C LEU A 586 6.83 22.88 -0.95
N VAL A 587 6.53 22.47 0.27
CA VAL A 587 5.98 23.34 1.32
C VAL A 587 6.92 23.39 2.51
N SER A 588 7.18 24.60 3.01
CA SER A 588 7.87 24.85 4.28
C SER A 588 6.99 25.67 5.21
N ASN A 589 7.56 26.04 6.36
CA ASN A 589 6.88 26.97 7.26
C ASN A 589 6.62 28.34 6.60
N GLU A 590 7.54 28.83 5.78
CA GLU A 590 7.49 30.16 5.20
C GLU A 590 7.13 30.18 3.72
N TYR A 591 7.49 29.16 2.97
CA TYR A 591 7.36 29.15 1.49
C TYR A 591 6.60 27.94 0.98
N CYS A 592 5.87 28.15 -0.12
CA CYS A 592 5.26 27.10 -0.90
C CYS A 592 5.66 27.30 -2.37
N PHE A 593 6.26 26.28 -2.97
CA PHE A 593 6.61 26.26 -4.40
C PHE A 593 5.74 25.26 -5.13
N SER A 594 5.09 25.73 -6.21
CA SER A 594 4.28 24.90 -7.12
C SER A 594 4.91 24.92 -8.50
N ASN A 595 5.23 23.73 -9.01
CA ASN A 595 5.69 23.61 -10.40
C ASN A 595 4.45 23.47 -11.29
N GLU A 596 3.97 24.54 -11.92
CA GLU A 596 2.79 24.49 -12.79
C GLU A 596 3.17 24.01 -14.19
N TYR A 597 2.42 23.03 -14.73
CA TYR A 597 2.53 22.63 -16.12
C TYR A 597 2.05 23.77 -17.04
N GLU A 598 2.80 24.10 -18.05
CA GLU A 598 2.36 24.78 -19.28
C GLU A 598 2.28 26.29 -19.34
N GLN A 599 2.60 27.06 -18.33
CA GLN A 599 2.91 28.48 -18.66
C GLN A 599 4.41 28.61 -18.92
N ALA A 600 4.76 29.06 -20.09
CA ALA A 600 6.15 29.22 -20.54
C ALA A 600 6.97 30.01 -19.50
N GLY A 601 7.75 29.30 -18.67
CA GLY A 601 8.64 29.95 -17.72
C GLY A 601 8.87 29.27 -16.37
N GLY A 602 8.05 28.31 -15.93
CA GLY A 602 8.33 27.62 -14.68
C GLY A 602 7.29 27.86 -13.57
N GLY A 603 7.51 27.29 -12.39
CA GLY A 603 6.58 27.27 -11.27
C GLY A 603 6.30 28.63 -10.62
N THR A 604 5.54 28.59 -9.54
CA THR A 604 5.12 29.77 -8.77
C THR A 604 5.57 29.64 -7.33
N LEU A 605 6.18 30.69 -6.80
CA LEU A 605 6.62 30.77 -5.41
C LEU A 605 5.65 31.63 -4.60
N TYR A 606 5.24 31.12 -3.46
CA TYR A 606 4.42 31.85 -2.49
C TYR A 606 5.17 31.95 -1.17
N LYS A 607 4.94 33.05 -0.46
CA LYS A 607 5.40 33.26 0.91
C LYS A 607 4.18 33.32 1.83
N ARG A 608 4.25 32.65 2.96
CA ARG A 608 3.20 32.74 3.99
C ARG A 608 3.17 34.15 4.56
N ALA A 609 1.99 34.77 4.60
CA ALA A 609 1.83 36.07 5.23
C ALA A 609 2.20 36.02 6.72
N SER A 610 2.83 37.08 7.22
CA SER A 610 3.18 37.18 8.63
C SER A 610 1.94 37.11 9.50
N LYS A 611 2.03 36.43 10.65
CA LYS A 611 0.94 36.31 11.64
C LYS A 611 0.52 37.67 12.17
N ASP A 612 -0.76 37.87 12.24
CA ASP A 612 -1.34 38.85 13.17
C ASP A 612 -1.29 38.26 14.57
N SER A 613 -1.02 39.05 15.59
CA SER A 613 -0.62 38.65 16.95
C SER A 613 -1.62 37.79 17.74
N THR A 614 -2.76 37.44 17.16
CA THR A 614 -3.87 36.76 17.83
C THR A 614 -4.30 35.41 17.24
N ASN A 615 -3.73 34.97 16.12
CA ASN A 615 -4.18 33.72 15.48
C ASN A 615 -3.06 32.71 15.26
N THR A 616 -3.36 31.45 15.48
CA THR A 616 -2.41 30.36 15.55
C THR A 616 -1.72 30.03 14.25
N GLU A 617 -2.33 30.29 13.07
CA GLU A 617 -1.67 30.16 11.78
C GLU A 617 -2.37 30.97 10.66
N SER A 618 -1.58 31.73 9.91
CA SER A 618 -2.10 32.35 8.69
C SER A 618 -2.25 31.31 7.58
N THR A 619 -3.46 31.14 7.06
CA THR A 619 -3.72 30.39 5.84
C THR A 619 -3.46 31.21 4.58
N LYS A 620 -3.10 32.48 4.72
CA LYS A 620 -2.83 33.40 3.60
C LYS A 620 -1.42 33.18 3.06
N TRP A 621 -1.34 32.99 1.74
CA TRP A 621 -0.11 32.88 1.00
C TRP A 621 -0.06 34.00 -0.05
N GLU A 622 1.06 34.70 -0.11
CA GLU A 622 1.27 35.85 -0.99
C GLU A 622 2.24 35.45 -2.10
N LEU A 623 1.90 35.80 -3.34
CA LEU A 623 2.75 35.55 -4.49
C LEU A 623 4.06 36.31 -4.34
N VAL A 624 5.19 35.64 -4.53
CA VAL A 624 6.51 36.25 -4.58
C VAL A 624 6.82 36.55 -6.04
N GLU A 625 6.96 37.84 -6.35
CA GLU A 625 7.40 38.29 -7.69
C GLU A 625 8.90 38.03 -7.87
N GLY A 626 9.31 37.67 -9.09
CA GLY A 626 10.72 37.43 -9.44
C GLY A 626 11.11 35.96 -9.56
N GLN A 627 10.80 35.41 -10.74
CA GLN A 627 11.13 34.00 -11.07
C GLN A 627 12.64 33.72 -11.20
N ASP A 628 13.47 34.73 -11.19
CA ASP A 628 14.93 34.62 -11.30
C ASP A 628 15.65 34.74 -9.93
N SER A 629 14.91 34.78 -8.82
CA SER A 629 15.53 34.82 -7.52
C SER A 629 16.27 33.49 -7.21
N GLU A 630 17.40 33.59 -6.52
CA GLU A 630 18.19 32.42 -6.10
C GLU A 630 17.33 31.40 -5.35
N LEU A 631 16.43 31.87 -4.49
CA LEU A 631 15.49 31.02 -3.75
C LEU A 631 14.52 30.29 -4.69
N TYR A 632 13.95 30.99 -5.66
CA TYR A 632 13.03 30.37 -6.64
C TYR A 632 13.73 29.26 -7.43
N LEU A 633 14.92 29.53 -7.98
CA LEU A 633 15.69 28.55 -8.73
C LEU A 633 16.08 27.35 -7.88
N LYS A 634 16.48 27.58 -6.62
CA LYS A 634 16.79 26.53 -5.66
C LYS A 634 15.58 25.62 -5.40
N LEU A 635 14.40 26.19 -5.13
CA LEU A 635 13.20 25.41 -4.81
C LEU A 635 12.67 24.67 -6.02
N LYS A 636 12.73 25.27 -7.22
CA LYS A 636 12.40 24.61 -8.47
C LYS A 636 13.27 23.36 -8.68
N THR A 637 14.57 23.51 -8.58
CA THR A 637 15.52 22.41 -8.74
C THR A 637 15.29 21.30 -7.70
N ILE A 638 15.14 21.65 -6.43
CA ILE A 638 14.89 20.67 -5.37
C ILE A 638 13.56 19.93 -5.61
N ASN A 639 12.50 20.60 -6.03
CA ASN A 639 11.21 19.98 -6.29
C ASN A 639 11.29 18.94 -7.42
N GLU A 640 11.98 19.29 -8.52
CA GLU A 640 12.24 18.39 -9.64
C GLU A 640 13.11 17.20 -9.22
N ASP A 641 14.19 17.45 -8.48
CA ASP A 641 15.13 16.43 -8.05
C ASP A 641 14.50 15.43 -7.06
N LEU A 642 13.67 15.92 -6.12
CA LEU A 642 12.92 15.07 -5.20
C LEU A 642 11.91 14.18 -5.94
N TRP A 643 11.25 14.71 -6.97
CA TRP A 643 10.35 13.94 -7.81
C TRP A 643 11.07 12.79 -8.52
N GLN A 644 12.20 13.06 -9.19
CA GLN A 644 12.97 12.04 -9.89
C GLN A 644 13.54 11.00 -8.92
N SER A 645 14.00 11.44 -7.77
CA SER A 645 14.52 10.54 -6.73
C SER A 645 13.43 9.68 -6.10
N ALA A 646 12.23 10.20 -5.90
CA ALA A 646 11.09 9.44 -5.39
C ALA A 646 10.67 8.33 -6.38
N ILE A 647 10.59 8.64 -7.69
CA ILE A 647 10.32 7.61 -8.71
C ILE A 647 11.39 6.52 -8.66
N TYR A 648 12.66 6.90 -8.63
CA TYR A 648 13.75 5.93 -8.56
C TYR A 648 13.66 5.05 -7.31
N MET A 649 13.45 5.64 -6.13
CA MET A 649 13.34 4.89 -4.88
C MET A 649 12.16 3.91 -4.87
N LEU A 650 11.01 4.25 -5.47
CA LEU A 650 9.86 3.34 -5.54
C LEU A 650 10.24 1.98 -6.13
N TYR A 651 11.12 1.95 -7.12
CA TYR A 651 11.48 0.74 -7.85
C TYR A 651 12.84 0.13 -7.42
N HIS A 652 13.68 0.89 -6.70
CA HIS A 652 15.05 0.47 -6.39
C HIS A 652 15.38 0.41 -4.89
N ASN A 653 14.42 0.72 -4.01
CA ASN A 653 14.59 0.61 -2.56
C ASN A 653 14.33 -0.82 -2.03
N ALA A 654 14.80 -1.84 -2.76
CA ALA A 654 14.61 -3.22 -2.35
C ALA A 654 15.45 -3.59 -1.10
N LYS A 655 14.95 -4.54 -0.32
CA LYS A 655 15.71 -5.16 0.78
C LYS A 655 17.01 -5.76 0.25
N ALA A 656 18.11 -5.57 0.96
CA ALA A 656 19.36 -6.27 0.65
C ALA A 656 19.12 -7.80 0.66
N LYS A 657 19.56 -8.49 -0.37
CA LYS A 657 19.46 -9.95 -0.41
C LYS A 657 20.26 -10.52 0.76
N ALA A 658 19.70 -11.46 1.49
CA ALA A 658 20.31 -12.05 2.70
C ALA A 658 21.75 -12.58 2.50
N ASN A 659 22.16 -12.83 1.25
CA ASN A 659 23.49 -13.29 0.89
C ASN A 659 24.55 -12.17 0.76
N GLU A 660 24.15 -10.88 0.75
CA GLU A 660 25.10 -9.76 0.64
C GLU A 660 25.54 -9.24 2.02
N VAL A 661 24.82 -9.60 3.09
CA VAL A 661 25.12 -9.15 4.47
C VAL A 661 26.27 -9.97 5.12
N THR A 662 26.64 -11.11 4.58
CA THR A 662 27.62 -12.02 5.19
C THR A 662 29.08 -11.83 4.74
N ASN A 663 29.42 -10.86 3.87
CA ASN A 663 30.80 -10.60 3.50
C ASN A 663 31.15 -9.10 3.44
N PRO A 664 31.60 -8.47 4.55
CA PRO A 664 32.18 -7.13 4.51
C PRO A 664 33.67 -7.10 4.09
N THR A 665 34.21 -8.16 3.58
CA THR A 665 35.62 -8.19 3.13
C THR A 665 35.73 -8.77 1.73
N HIS A 666 35.71 -7.91 0.72
CA HIS A 666 36.46 -8.01 -0.53
C HIS A 666 36.10 -6.83 -1.45
N THR A 667 36.64 -5.66 -1.11
CA THR A 667 36.95 -4.64 -2.13
C THR A 667 38.44 -4.74 -2.41
N LYS A 668 38.79 -5.23 -3.58
CA LYS A 668 40.01 -4.89 -4.29
C LYS A 668 39.65 -4.26 -5.60
#